data_5f0a13dd91dcf56d0974444a0c96bc07
#
_entry.id   5f0a13dd91dcf56d0974444a0c96bc07
#
_cell.length_a   1.000
_cell.length_b   1.000
_cell.length_c   1.000
_cell.angle_alpha   90.00
_cell.angle_beta   90.00
_cell.angle_gamma   90.00
#
_symmetry.space_group_name_H-M   'P 1'
#
loop_
_entity.id
_entity.type
_entity.pdbx_description
1 polymer ?
#
loop_
_entity_poly.entity_id
_entity_poly.type
_entity_poly.pdbx_seq_one_letter_code
_entity_poly.pdbx_strand_id
1 'polypeptide(L)'
;MRESGVHGKLYNWVKYFLVDRTIQTQVNNGISSKQVLEEGLPQGSPLSCTLFLLFINDLPDILQSENLFYADDLALWHTSKYPVYSARKLNEDLQRIERYCEEWKLKVNITKTVYSIFTKSHKLAKSKLDISFQGKQLAKDDNPIYLGVTLDRQLSLKEHTQKVKNKATKRLNLLKRLASTSWGADKNTLRQLYLGYVRSTMDYNLMLQATCSKPTRASLDKVQNHALRFISGAMRSTPTSACEIHTNVEPLNLRREAAVVEGVERFRRLDTNHPNRKLVESKRPRQRLKQKSILDIAEDLKDKYKVPENREMKCIFDQNLPPHKEMKKPLINLNLINTCSKKKDTDPVDLLIAAEQTIGQYPEDEIHVYTDGSAFKGTVNAGYGARIQYPDRTCEELFDACGAQCSNFEAEAEAIKASLDHISQAFRQKTKPQTNVIIFSDAKSVLQALESGKLDNTSIKNLTKRLDSFITDHNVDTTLQWIPGHADIPGNERADKLAKKGASCPQTDVPTSLETAKQLIRCNKKESWMNEWAGSTTGRAIFTHMTTPTPKDNINSLKRSEQTTIFRLRSQHVPLNSHLKRIGVVTDSSCPLCPCPDETVTHLLFQCPALKDLRSLYLPPNPSIENTLYTSASQLRDTHKFFVMSSGKRAKAQMPLDQQ
;
A
#
# COMPACT_ATOMS: atom_id res chain seq x y z
N MET A 1 -21.57 -20.72 -22.41
CA MET A 1 -20.55 -21.58 -21.77
C MET A 1 -19.89 -22.55 -22.76
N ARG A 2 -20.62 -23.34 -23.53
CA ARG A 2 -20.00 -24.26 -24.53
C ARG A 2 -19.25 -23.48 -25.60
N GLU A 3 -19.79 -22.41 -26.11
CA GLU A 3 -19.15 -21.49 -27.06
C GLU A 3 -17.93 -20.80 -26.48
N SER A 4 -17.91 -20.58 -25.14
CA SER A 4 -16.76 -20.06 -24.41
C SER A 4 -15.72 -21.13 -24.01
N GLY A 5 -15.79 -22.35 -24.59
CA GLY A 5 -14.82 -23.42 -24.35
C GLY A 5 -15.01 -24.24 -23.06
N VAL A 6 -16.10 -24.05 -22.34
CA VAL A 6 -16.38 -24.81 -21.10
C VAL A 6 -17.11 -26.09 -21.43
N HIS A 7 -16.40 -27.24 -21.32
CA HIS A 7 -16.89 -28.55 -21.67
C HIS A 7 -16.70 -29.61 -20.56
N GLY A 8 -17.23 -30.82 -20.79
CA GLY A 8 -16.99 -32.01 -19.97
C GLY A 8 -17.48 -31.88 -18.51
N LYS A 9 -16.66 -32.33 -17.57
CA LYS A 9 -17.01 -32.36 -16.13
C LYS A 9 -17.33 -31.03 -15.55
N LEU A 10 -16.59 -29.98 -15.93
CA LEU A 10 -16.81 -28.61 -15.44
C LEU A 10 -18.16 -28.05 -15.90
N TYR A 11 -18.54 -28.30 -17.18
CA TYR A 11 -19.85 -27.89 -17.67
C TYR A 11 -20.97 -28.58 -16.90
N ASN A 12 -20.88 -29.90 -16.70
CA ASN A 12 -21.88 -30.64 -15.96
C ASN A 12 -21.97 -30.18 -14.50
N TRP A 13 -20.83 -29.92 -13.87
CA TRP A 13 -20.80 -29.44 -12.50
C TRP A 13 -21.51 -28.07 -12.37
N VAL A 14 -21.23 -27.12 -13.28
CA VAL A 14 -21.94 -25.82 -13.29
C VAL A 14 -23.42 -25.99 -13.56
N LYS A 15 -23.79 -26.91 -14.47
CA LYS A 15 -25.20 -27.22 -14.75
C LYS A 15 -25.94 -27.69 -13.47
N TYR A 16 -25.35 -28.66 -12.74
CA TYR A 16 -25.94 -29.12 -11.47
C TYR A 16 -25.93 -28.06 -10.38
N PHE A 17 -24.93 -27.15 -10.36
CA PHE A 17 -24.87 -26.03 -9.42
C PHE A 17 -26.03 -25.04 -9.63
N LEU A 18 -26.60 -24.96 -10.83
CA LEU A 18 -27.66 -23.99 -11.19
C LEU A 18 -29.07 -24.57 -11.17
N VAL A 19 -29.26 -25.92 -11.10
CA VAL A 19 -30.55 -26.57 -11.17
C VAL A 19 -31.04 -26.96 -9.77
N ASP A 20 -32.37 -27.09 -9.62
CA ASP A 20 -33.05 -27.57 -8.40
C ASP A 20 -32.69 -26.78 -7.10
N ARG A 21 -32.54 -25.47 -7.24
CA ARG A 21 -32.18 -24.60 -6.11
C ARG A 21 -33.40 -24.22 -5.29
N THR A 22 -33.23 -24.27 -3.97
CA THR A 22 -34.25 -23.79 -3.03
C THR A 22 -33.65 -22.81 -2.05
N ILE A 23 -34.43 -21.86 -1.55
CA ILE A 23 -34.06 -20.90 -0.53
C ILE A 23 -35.01 -20.98 0.66
N GLN A 24 -34.49 -20.83 1.85
CA GLN A 24 -35.22 -20.63 3.09
C GLN A 24 -34.61 -19.45 3.86
N THR A 25 -35.45 -18.65 4.50
CA THR A 25 -34.97 -17.55 5.36
C THR A 25 -35.07 -17.97 6.82
N GLN A 26 -33.99 -17.84 7.55
CA GLN A 26 -33.94 -18.06 9.00
C GLN A 26 -33.90 -16.71 9.72
N VAL A 27 -34.87 -16.53 10.63
CA VAL A 27 -34.92 -15.37 11.52
C VAL A 27 -35.08 -15.88 12.94
N ASN A 28 -34.09 -15.64 13.79
CA ASN A 28 -34.01 -16.24 15.12
C ASN A 28 -34.12 -17.77 15.04
N ASN A 29 -35.13 -18.36 15.70
CA ASN A 29 -35.37 -19.80 15.71
C ASN A 29 -36.42 -20.24 14.66
N GLY A 30 -37.00 -19.33 13.88
CA GLY A 30 -37.99 -19.64 12.85
C GLY A 30 -37.33 -19.80 11.47
N ILE A 31 -37.72 -20.85 10.74
CA ILE A 31 -37.30 -21.12 9.36
C ILE A 31 -38.54 -21.01 8.46
N SER A 32 -38.43 -20.27 7.35
CA SER A 32 -39.51 -20.17 6.36
C SER A 32 -39.71 -21.48 5.60
N SER A 33 -40.84 -21.59 4.90
CA SER A 33 -41.05 -22.63 3.89
C SER A 33 -39.98 -22.55 2.79
N LYS A 34 -39.70 -23.69 2.14
CA LYS A 34 -38.81 -23.75 0.97
C LYS A 34 -39.46 -23.04 -0.22
N GLN A 35 -38.69 -22.18 -0.85
CA GLN A 35 -39.03 -21.51 -2.11
C GLN A 35 -38.09 -22.02 -3.20
N VAL A 36 -38.64 -22.42 -4.35
CA VAL A 36 -37.83 -22.86 -5.51
C VAL A 36 -37.32 -21.61 -6.23
N LEU A 37 -36.03 -21.62 -6.60
CA LEU A 37 -35.38 -20.56 -7.37
C LEU A 37 -35.19 -21.05 -8.81
N GLU A 38 -36.03 -20.57 -9.71
CA GLU A 38 -35.96 -20.89 -11.14
C GLU A 38 -34.94 -20.03 -11.89
N GLU A 39 -34.65 -18.81 -11.39
CA GLU A 39 -33.81 -17.82 -12.03
C GLU A 39 -32.69 -17.34 -11.09
N GLY A 40 -31.69 -16.64 -11.67
CA GLY A 40 -30.60 -15.99 -10.95
C GLY A 40 -29.47 -16.92 -10.54
N LEU A 41 -28.50 -16.38 -9.82
CA LEU A 41 -27.30 -17.08 -9.35
C LEU A 41 -27.27 -17.13 -7.81
N PRO A 42 -26.67 -18.15 -7.20
CA PRO A 42 -26.55 -18.24 -5.74
C PRO A 42 -25.77 -17.05 -5.18
N GLN A 43 -26.41 -16.21 -4.36
CA GLN A 43 -25.75 -15.08 -3.70
C GLN A 43 -24.75 -15.59 -2.65
N GLY A 44 -23.53 -14.99 -2.63
CA GLY A 44 -22.46 -15.36 -1.72
C GLY A 44 -21.49 -16.44 -2.24
N SER A 45 -21.77 -17.07 -3.40
CA SER A 45 -20.81 -17.95 -4.06
C SER A 45 -19.80 -17.14 -4.89
N PRO A 46 -18.48 -17.37 -4.74
CA PRO A 46 -17.46 -16.76 -5.60
C PRO A 46 -17.65 -17.05 -7.09
N LEU A 47 -18.18 -18.24 -7.41
CA LEU A 47 -18.45 -18.67 -8.79
C LEU A 47 -19.55 -17.82 -9.45
N SER A 48 -20.53 -17.34 -8.69
CA SER A 48 -21.66 -16.56 -9.23
C SER A 48 -21.18 -15.28 -9.92
N CYS A 49 -20.14 -14.61 -9.41
CA CYS A 49 -19.57 -13.43 -10.06
C CYS A 49 -19.00 -13.79 -11.45
N THR A 50 -18.26 -14.88 -11.55
CA THR A 50 -17.68 -15.35 -12.83
C THR A 50 -18.77 -15.77 -13.81
N LEU A 51 -19.79 -16.51 -13.34
CA LEU A 51 -20.90 -16.92 -14.18
C LEU A 51 -21.73 -15.74 -14.69
N PHE A 52 -21.94 -14.71 -13.86
CA PHE A 52 -22.62 -13.47 -14.28
C PHE A 52 -21.82 -12.75 -15.37
N LEU A 53 -20.50 -12.61 -15.19
CA LEU A 53 -19.63 -11.99 -16.20
C LEU A 53 -19.63 -12.77 -17.52
N LEU A 54 -19.62 -14.11 -17.48
CA LEU A 54 -19.76 -14.93 -18.66
C LEU A 54 -21.13 -14.76 -19.35
N PHE A 55 -22.17 -14.57 -18.54
CA PHE A 55 -23.55 -14.43 -19.04
C PHE A 55 -23.76 -13.12 -19.80
N ILE A 56 -23.09 -12.01 -19.39
CA ILE A 56 -23.22 -10.68 -20.03
C ILE A 56 -22.05 -10.33 -20.96
N ASN A 57 -21.13 -11.26 -21.22
CA ASN A 57 -19.85 -10.99 -21.88
C ASN A 57 -19.98 -10.49 -23.32
N ASP A 58 -21.05 -10.85 -24.03
CA ASP A 58 -21.34 -10.48 -25.41
C ASP A 58 -22.14 -9.16 -25.55
N LEU A 59 -22.70 -8.63 -24.45
CA LEU A 59 -23.44 -7.38 -24.47
C LEU A 59 -22.62 -6.19 -24.98
N PRO A 60 -21.32 -6.01 -24.63
CA PRO A 60 -20.50 -4.93 -25.19
C PRO A 60 -20.38 -4.95 -26.70
N ASP A 61 -20.40 -6.14 -27.33
CA ASP A 61 -20.12 -6.31 -28.75
C ASP A 61 -21.27 -5.83 -29.64
N ILE A 62 -22.48 -5.77 -29.11
CA ILE A 62 -23.66 -5.26 -29.84
C ILE A 62 -23.81 -3.74 -29.77
N LEU A 63 -23.04 -3.05 -28.93
CA LEU A 63 -23.12 -1.62 -28.68
C LEU A 63 -22.21 -0.85 -29.67
N GLN A 64 -22.69 0.29 -30.17
CA GLN A 64 -21.95 1.15 -31.07
C GLN A 64 -21.31 2.35 -30.37
N SER A 65 -21.89 2.78 -29.26
CA SER A 65 -21.31 3.85 -28.43
C SER A 65 -20.19 3.28 -27.56
N GLU A 66 -19.30 4.16 -27.15
CA GLU A 66 -18.28 3.83 -26.16
C GLU A 66 -18.95 3.34 -24.87
N ASN A 67 -18.43 2.26 -24.27
CA ASN A 67 -19.04 1.65 -23.10
C ASN A 67 -18.03 1.16 -22.10
N LEU A 68 -18.44 1.04 -20.85
CA LEU A 68 -17.69 0.42 -19.75
C LEU A 68 -18.62 -0.41 -18.88
N PHE A 69 -18.18 -1.61 -18.57
CA PHE A 69 -18.87 -2.53 -17.67
C PHE A 69 -18.07 -2.73 -16.39
N TYR A 70 -18.76 -2.77 -15.28
CA TYR A 70 -18.24 -3.23 -14.01
C TYR A 70 -19.32 -4.02 -13.27
N ALA A 71 -19.23 -5.35 -13.31
CA ALA A 71 -20.28 -6.25 -12.87
C ALA A 71 -21.62 -5.91 -13.56
N ASP A 72 -22.62 -5.49 -12.80
CA ASP A 72 -23.95 -5.08 -13.27
C ASP A 72 -24.04 -3.59 -13.66
N ASP A 73 -23.02 -2.78 -13.33
CA ASP A 73 -22.99 -1.36 -13.67
C ASP A 73 -22.50 -1.13 -15.10
N LEU A 74 -23.36 -0.57 -15.95
CA LEU A 74 -23.04 -0.17 -17.32
C LEU A 74 -23.04 1.34 -17.46
N ALA A 75 -21.98 1.88 -18.07
CA ALA A 75 -21.89 3.27 -18.51
C ALA A 75 -21.70 3.33 -20.03
N LEU A 76 -22.56 4.11 -20.70
CA LEU A 76 -22.49 4.39 -22.15
C LEU A 76 -22.18 5.87 -22.35
N TRP A 77 -21.35 6.22 -23.33
CA TRP A 77 -21.17 7.63 -23.70
C TRP A 77 -20.92 7.80 -25.19
N HIS A 78 -21.31 8.95 -25.66
CA HIS A 78 -21.07 9.38 -27.03
C HIS A 78 -20.63 10.84 -27.04
N THR A 79 -19.62 11.17 -27.85
CA THR A 79 -19.06 12.53 -27.94
C THR A 79 -19.41 13.18 -29.28
N SER A 80 -20.07 14.35 -29.24
CA SER A 80 -20.44 15.10 -30.44
C SER A 80 -20.54 16.61 -30.12
N LYS A 81 -20.43 17.44 -31.18
CA LYS A 81 -20.80 18.86 -31.10
C LYS A 81 -22.30 19.07 -30.90
N TYR A 82 -23.11 18.12 -31.34
CA TYR A 82 -24.60 18.20 -31.37
C TYR A 82 -25.18 17.21 -30.37
N PRO A 83 -25.63 17.66 -29.19
CA PRO A 83 -26.16 16.77 -28.15
C PRO A 83 -27.35 15.90 -28.62
N VAL A 84 -28.19 16.43 -29.52
CA VAL A 84 -29.33 15.68 -30.10
C VAL A 84 -28.81 14.46 -30.89
N TYR A 85 -27.73 14.59 -31.61
CA TYR A 85 -27.13 13.48 -32.33
C TYR A 85 -26.58 12.41 -31.35
N SER A 86 -25.95 12.84 -30.26
CA SER A 86 -25.52 11.92 -29.19
C SER A 86 -26.72 11.21 -28.57
N ALA A 87 -27.82 11.93 -28.29
CA ALA A 87 -29.01 11.31 -27.75
C ALA A 87 -29.59 10.23 -28.66
N ARG A 88 -29.65 10.50 -29.99
CA ARG A 88 -30.09 9.51 -30.97
C ARG A 88 -29.20 8.25 -30.93
N LYS A 89 -27.86 8.41 -30.94
CA LYS A 89 -26.94 7.27 -30.88
C LYS A 89 -27.07 6.46 -29.59
N LEU A 90 -27.22 7.12 -28.46
CA LEU A 90 -27.47 6.43 -27.20
C LEU A 90 -28.80 5.71 -27.16
N ASN A 91 -29.88 6.30 -27.73
CA ASN A 91 -31.18 5.65 -27.84
C ASN A 91 -31.14 4.40 -28.75
N GLU A 92 -30.35 4.44 -29.86
CA GLU A 92 -30.14 3.26 -30.71
C GLU A 92 -29.49 2.10 -29.91
N ASP A 93 -28.53 2.41 -29.04
CA ASP A 93 -27.90 1.40 -28.15
C ASP A 93 -28.83 0.95 -27.01
N LEU A 94 -29.60 1.86 -26.45
CA LEU A 94 -30.57 1.50 -25.43
C LEU A 94 -31.65 0.53 -25.98
N GLN A 95 -32.07 0.68 -27.24
CA GLN A 95 -32.96 -0.28 -27.91
C GLN A 95 -32.31 -1.64 -28.14
N ARG A 96 -30.97 -1.69 -28.37
CA ARG A 96 -30.23 -2.96 -28.45
C ARG A 96 -30.17 -3.64 -27.10
N ILE A 97 -29.90 -2.88 -26.03
CA ILE A 97 -29.93 -3.37 -24.66
C ILE A 97 -31.32 -3.88 -24.28
N GLU A 98 -32.38 -3.18 -24.67
CA GLU A 98 -33.73 -3.61 -24.40
C GLU A 98 -34.02 -4.98 -24.99
N ARG A 99 -33.72 -5.18 -26.28
CA ARG A 99 -33.88 -6.49 -26.95
C ARG A 99 -33.01 -7.57 -26.32
N TYR A 100 -31.75 -7.26 -25.96
CA TYR A 100 -30.88 -8.19 -25.26
C TYR A 100 -31.46 -8.58 -23.89
N CYS A 101 -31.97 -7.61 -23.13
CA CYS A 101 -32.59 -7.89 -21.83
C CYS A 101 -33.85 -8.73 -21.92
N GLU A 102 -34.67 -8.55 -22.98
CA GLU A 102 -35.82 -9.41 -23.24
C GLU A 102 -35.41 -10.83 -23.58
N GLU A 103 -34.46 -11.02 -24.47
CA GLU A 103 -33.94 -12.32 -24.86
C GLU A 103 -33.31 -13.09 -23.68
N TRP A 104 -32.49 -12.40 -22.88
CA TRP A 104 -31.75 -13.00 -21.75
C TRP A 104 -32.50 -12.86 -20.40
N LYS A 105 -33.75 -12.41 -20.39
CA LYS A 105 -34.61 -12.25 -19.18
C LYS A 105 -33.95 -11.38 -18.10
N LEU A 106 -33.18 -10.38 -18.50
CA LEU A 106 -32.57 -9.39 -17.59
C LEU A 106 -33.55 -8.24 -17.32
N LYS A 107 -33.47 -7.66 -16.12
CA LYS A 107 -34.30 -6.50 -15.74
C LYS A 107 -33.40 -5.33 -15.38
N VAL A 108 -33.45 -4.26 -16.17
CA VAL A 108 -32.74 -3.01 -15.88
C VAL A 108 -33.58 -2.17 -14.88
N ASN A 109 -32.90 -1.63 -13.87
CA ASN A 109 -33.54 -0.72 -12.92
C ASN A 109 -33.59 0.69 -13.48
N ILE A 110 -34.73 1.04 -14.13
CA ILE A 110 -34.94 2.33 -14.79
C ILE A 110 -34.85 3.49 -13.78
N THR A 111 -35.29 3.31 -12.53
CA THR A 111 -35.29 4.39 -11.52
C THR A 111 -33.87 4.78 -11.07
N LYS A 112 -32.91 3.87 -11.24
CA LYS A 112 -31.47 4.13 -10.99
C LYS A 112 -30.72 4.54 -12.24
N THR A 113 -31.27 4.33 -13.43
CA THR A 113 -30.65 4.69 -14.71
C THR A 113 -30.88 6.17 -14.98
N VAL A 114 -29.80 6.90 -15.19
CA VAL A 114 -29.81 8.35 -15.42
C VAL A 114 -28.94 8.71 -16.62
N TYR A 115 -29.19 9.87 -17.23
CA TYR A 115 -28.26 10.44 -18.20
C TYR A 115 -27.66 11.75 -17.73
N SER A 116 -26.47 12.07 -18.25
CA SER A 116 -25.74 13.29 -17.90
C SER A 116 -25.10 13.93 -19.12
N ILE A 117 -24.89 15.24 -19.06
CA ILE A 117 -24.24 16.02 -20.12
C ILE A 117 -22.94 16.60 -19.56
N PHE A 118 -21.81 16.06 -20.03
CA PHE A 118 -20.48 16.58 -19.67
C PHE A 118 -20.04 17.65 -20.67
N THR A 119 -20.02 18.91 -20.23
CA THR A 119 -19.70 20.07 -21.08
C THR A 119 -19.23 21.27 -20.28
N LYS A 120 -18.41 22.12 -20.89
CA LYS A 120 -18.04 23.43 -20.34
C LYS A 120 -19.08 24.51 -20.66
N SER A 121 -19.93 24.32 -21.66
CA SER A 121 -20.98 25.26 -22.04
C SER A 121 -22.14 25.24 -21.05
N HIS A 122 -22.45 26.37 -20.43
CA HIS A 122 -23.60 26.52 -19.54
C HIS A 122 -24.91 26.32 -20.27
N LYS A 123 -25.02 26.75 -21.54
CA LYS A 123 -26.21 26.60 -22.36
C LYS A 123 -26.48 25.11 -22.63
N LEU A 124 -25.47 24.36 -23.08
CA LEU A 124 -25.60 22.92 -23.35
C LEU A 124 -25.86 22.11 -22.07
N ALA A 125 -25.26 22.49 -20.96
CA ALA A 125 -25.51 21.82 -19.69
C ALA A 125 -26.96 21.86 -19.22
N LYS A 126 -27.69 22.94 -19.56
CA LYS A 126 -29.11 23.12 -19.21
C LYS A 126 -30.06 22.43 -20.20
N SER A 127 -29.60 21.93 -21.33
CA SER A 127 -30.45 21.26 -22.30
C SER A 127 -30.99 19.95 -21.71
N LYS A 128 -32.26 19.67 -22.07
CA LYS A 128 -32.88 18.36 -21.85
C LYS A 128 -32.77 17.57 -23.14
N LEU A 129 -32.37 16.31 -23.03
CA LEU A 129 -32.30 15.40 -24.16
C LEU A 129 -33.41 14.37 -24.02
N ASP A 130 -33.92 13.96 -25.14
CA ASP A 130 -34.91 12.88 -25.19
C ASP A 130 -34.17 11.56 -25.22
N ILE A 131 -33.94 10.96 -24.06
CA ILE A 131 -33.32 9.66 -23.87
C ILE A 131 -34.28 8.78 -23.09
N SER A 132 -34.72 7.68 -23.69
CA SER A 132 -35.72 6.80 -23.14
C SER A 132 -35.28 5.35 -23.14
N PHE A 133 -35.80 4.57 -22.19
CA PHE A 133 -35.61 3.14 -22.08
C PHE A 133 -36.95 2.47 -21.71
N GLN A 134 -37.34 1.44 -22.46
CA GLN A 134 -38.63 0.74 -22.30
C GLN A 134 -39.84 1.73 -22.27
N GLY A 135 -39.82 2.68 -23.21
CA GLY A 135 -40.89 3.71 -23.32
C GLY A 135 -40.93 4.75 -22.19
N LYS A 136 -39.99 4.70 -21.21
CA LYS A 136 -39.87 5.67 -20.11
C LYS A 136 -38.71 6.60 -20.33
N GLN A 137 -38.96 7.91 -20.19
CA GLN A 137 -37.87 8.89 -20.25
C GLN A 137 -36.96 8.79 -19.05
N LEU A 138 -35.64 8.74 -19.30
CA LEU A 138 -34.66 8.69 -18.25
C LEU A 138 -34.48 10.05 -17.56
N ALA A 139 -34.22 10.02 -16.26
CA ALA A 139 -33.98 11.23 -15.50
C ALA A 139 -32.59 11.79 -15.81
N LYS A 140 -32.51 13.15 -15.90
CA LYS A 140 -31.21 13.83 -16.00
C LYS A 140 -30.62 13.98 -14.61
N ASP A 141 -29.34 13.59 -14.45
CA ASP A 141 -28.55 13.88 -13.26
C ASP A 141 -27.30 14.70 -13.64
N ASP A 142 -27.12 15.86 -13.02
CA ASP A 142 -25.99 16.75 -13.28
C ASP A 142 -24.70 16.30 -12.55
N ASN A 143 -24.81 15.38 -11.59
CA ASN A 143 -23.70 14.86 -10.79
C ASN A 143 -23.81 13.34 -10.57
N PRO A 144 -23.88 12.53 -11.64
CA PRO A 144 -24.03 11.08 -11.50
C PRO A 144 -22.90 10.47 -10.71
N ILE A 145 -23.20 9.35 -10.05
CA ILE A 145 -22.22 8.58 -9.31
C ILE A 145 -21.93 7.31 -10.09
N TYR A 146 -20.68 7.12 -10.49
CA TYR A 146 -20.19 5.90 -11.11
C TYR A 146 -19.03 5.31 -10.30
N LEU A 147 -19.15 4.05 -9.90
CA LEU A 147 -18.18 3.36 -9.03
C LEU A 147 -17.77 4.19 -7.80
N GLY A 148 -18.73 4.84 -7.15
CA GLY A 148 -18.51 5.67 -5.98
C GLY A 148 -17.87 7.04 -6.24
N VAL A 149 -17.60 7.40 -7.50
CA VAL A 149 -17.10 8.72 -7.91
C VAL A 149 -18.24 9.58 -8.39
N THR A 150 -18.39 10.76 -7.79
CA THR A 150 -19.35 11.77 -8.30
C THR A 150 -18.68 12.53 -9.44
N LEU A 151 -19.32 12.51 -10.62
CA LEU A 151 -18.82 13.15 -11.82
C LEU A 151 -19.60 14.46 -12.03
N ASP A 152 -18.93 15.60 -11.85
CA ASP A 152 -19.53 16.89 -12.19
C ASP A 152 -19.45 17.17 -13.70
N ARG A 153 -20.29 18.05 -14.22
CA ARG A 153 -20.41 18.33 -15.67
C ARG A 153 -19.11 18.73 -16.37
N GLN A 154 -18.11 19.22 -15.64
CA GLN A 154 -16.79 19.59 -16.16
C GLN A 154 -15.73 18.53 -15.90
N LEU A 155 -16.09 17.44 -15.22
CA LEU A 155 -15.17 16.40 -14.75
C LEU A 155 -14.02 16.96 -13.88
N SER A 156 -14.32 18.03 -13.13
CA SER A 156 -13.35 18.70 -12.25
C SER A 156 -13.16 17.97 -10.93
N LEU A 157 -14.05 17.03 -10.61
CA LEU A 157 -14.11 16.26 -9.36
C LEU A 157 -14.25 17.12 -8.10
N LYS A 158 -14.67 18.38 -8.23
CA LYS A 158 -14.86 19.30 -7.11
C LYS A 158 -15.94 18.79 -6.16
N GLU A 159 -17.09 18.40 -6.70
CA GLU A 159 -18.22 17.87 -5.93
C GLU A 159 -17.85 16.55 -5.24
N HIS A 160 -17.17 15.64 -5.94
CA HIS A 160 -16.64 14.41 -5.36
C HIS A 160 -15.69 14.70 -4.19
N THR A 161 -14.71 15.58 -4.40
CA THR A 161 -13.75 15.95 -3.37
C THR A 161 -14.41 16.57 -2.15
N GLN A 162 -15.48 17.39 -2.35
CA GLN A 162 -16.22 17.96 -1.23
C GLN A 162 -16.98 16.89 -0.43
N LYS A 163 -17.59 15.89 -1.11
CA LYS A 163 -18.24 14.74 -0.44
C LYS A 163 -17.21 13.93 0.37
N VAL A 164 -16.05 13.62 -0.22
CA VAL A 164 -14.94 12.91 0.45
C VAL A 164 -14.44 13.68 1.67
N LYS A 165 -14.20 14.99 1.51
CA LYS A 165 -13.79 15.88 2.62
C LYS A 165 -14.81 15.86 3.76
N ASN A 166 -16.10 16.00 3.46
CA ASN A 166 -17.16 16.00 4.47
C ASN A 166 -17.19 14.65 5.22
N LYS A 167 -17.11 13.53 4.50
CA LYS A 167 -17.05 12.17 5.09
C LYS A 167 -15.81 11.98 5.96
N ALA A 168 -14.64 12.37 5.47
CA ALA A 168 -13.39 12.28 6.22
C ALA A 168 -13.40 13.19 7.47
N THR A 169 -13.97 14.40 7.38
CA THR A 169 -14.11 15.31 8.52
C THR A 169 -15.06 14.75 9.59
N LYS A 170 -16.20 14.16 9.19
CA LYS A 170 -17.12 13.49 10.14
C LYS A 170 -16.40 12.36 10.88
N ARG A 171 -15.65 11.52 10.17
CA ARG A 171 -14.85 10.42 10.76
C ARG A 171 -13.73 10.94 11.67
N LEU A 172 -13.04 12.01 11.28
CA LEU A 172 -12.04 12.66 12.13
C LEU A 172 -12.64 13.23 13.42
N ASN A 173 -13.83 13.83 13.34
CA ASN A 173 -14.52 14.35 14.53
C ASN A 173 -14.93 13.23 15.50
N LEU A 174 -15.29 12.04 14.98
CA LEU A 174 -15.51 10.87 15.81
C LEU A 174 -14.20 10.41 16.48
N LEU A 175 -13.10 10.35 15.74
CA LEU A 175 -11.78 10.02 16.26
C LEU A 175 -11.35 10.95 17.39
N LYS A 176 -11.67 12.24 17.31
CA LYS A 176 -11.35 13.24 18.34
C LYS A 176 -12.05 13.01 19.69
N ARG A 177 -13.08 12.16 19.74
CA ARG A 177 -13.73 11.77 20.99
C ARG A 177 -12.93 10.74 21.81
N LEU A 178 -11.91 10.11 21.19
CA LEU A 178 -11.11 9.04 21.82
C LEU A 178 -9.92 9.56 22.62
N ALA A 179 -9.56 10.84 22.47
CA ALA A 179 -8.44 11.44 23.17
C ALA A 179 -8.52 12.97 23.21
N SER A 180 -7.81 13.55 24.17
CA SER A 180 -7.47 14.97 24.17
C SER A 180 -5.94 15.15 24.17
N THR A 181 -5.44 16.30 24.60
CA THR A 181 -4.01 16.52 24.80
C THR A 181 -3.47 15.89 26.08
N SER A 182 -4.34 15.61 27.06
CA SER A 182 -3.97 15.12 28.39
C SER A 182 -4.44 13.70 28.71
N TRP A 183 -5.41 13.17 27.97
CA TRP A 183 -5.98 11.83 28.21
C TRP A 183 -6.32 11.11 26.91
N GLY A 184 -6.61 9.80 27.04
CA GLY A 184 -7.12 8.96 25.96
C GLY A 184 -6.04 8.17 25.23
N ALA A 185 -6.35 7.76 24.00
CA ALA A 185 -5.50 6.91 23.20
C ALA A 185 -4.15 7.57 22.86
N ASP A 186 -3.10 6.77 22.85
CA ASP A 186 -1.75 7.19 22.50
C ASP A 186 -1.59 7.53 21.01
N LYS A 187 -0.45 8.11 20.67
CA LYS A 187 -0.11 8.54 19.28
C LYS A 187 -0.22 7.40 18.27
N ASN A 188 0.27 6.21 18.58
CA ASN A 188 0.31 5.10 17.64
C ASN A 188 -1.09 4.53 17.38
N THR A 189 -1.87 4.37 18.43
CA THR A 189 -3.29 3.96 18.33
C THR A 189 -4.09 4.97 17.51
N LEU A 190 -3.96 6.26 17.78
CA LEU A 190 -4.63 7.32 17.01
C LEU A 190 -4.17 7.35 15.55
N ARG A 191 -2.88 7.11 15.29
CA ARG A 191 -2.33 6.99 13.94
C ARG A 191 -2.95 5.80 13.19
N GLN A 192 -3.01 4.63 13.79
CA GLN A 192 -3.60 3.44 13.17
C GLN A 192 -5.08 3.67 12.84
N LEU A 193 -5.85 4.21 13.77
CA LEU A 193 -7.25 4.57 13.56
C LEU A 193 -7.42 5.62 12.45
N TYR A 194 -6.55 6.63 12.41
CA TYR A 194 -6.56 7.61 11.32
C TYR A 194 -6.31 6.94 9.97
N LEU A 195 -5.29 6.09 9.86
CA LEU A 195 -4.94 5.42 8.61
C LEU A 195 -6.05 4.49 8.11
N GLY A 196 -6.61 3.67 8.99
CA GLY A 196 -7.65 2.70 8.64
C GLY A 196 -9.03 3.31 8.45
N TYR A 197 -9.43 4.27 9.27
CA TYR A 197 -10.80 4.78 9.30
C TYR A 197 -11.01 6.11 8.57
N VAL A 198 -10.08 7.07 8.71
CA VAL A 198 -10.22 8.39 8.11
C VAL A 198 -9.54 8.46 6.75
N ARG A 199 -8.23 8.12 6.70
CA ARG A 199 -7.42 8.26 5.48
C ARG A 199 -7.88 7.30 4.38
N SER A 200 -8.31 6.10 4.71
CA SER A 200 -8.87 5.14 3.75
C SER A 200 -9.99 5.75 2.90
N THR A 201 -10.80 6.66 3.46
CA THR A 201 -11.83 7.40 2.71
C THR A 201 -11.22 8.40 1.72
N MET A 202 -10.09 9.02 2.06
CA MET A 202 -9.39 9.98 1.20
C MET A 202 -8.50 9.28 0.17
N ASP A 203 -8.02 8.08 0.48
CA ASP A 203 -7.18 7.28 -0.41
C ASP A 203 -7.98 6.61 -1.55
N TYR A 204 -9.30 6.51 -1.43
CA TYR A 204 -10.13 6.01 -2.50
C TYR A 204 -10.05 6.93 -3.73
N ASN A 205 -9.66 6.36 -4.88
CA ASN A 205 -9.47 7.08 -6.14
C ASN A 205 -8.42 8.22 -6.09
N LEU A 206 -7.30 8.04 -5.34
CA LEU A 206 -6.20 9.00 -5.26
C LEU A 206 -5.67 9.43 -6.64
N MET A 207 -5.61 8.51 -7.60
CA MET A 207 -5.15 8.78 -8.96
C MET A 207 -6.01 9.85 -9.65
N LEU A 208 -7.33 9.80 -9.48
CA LEU A 208 -8.25 10.82 -10.02
C LEU A 208 -8.08 12.17 -9.30
N GLN A 209 -7.82 12.15 -7.99
CA GLN A 209 -7.62 13.38 -7.22
C GLN A 209 -6.39 14.18 -7.70
N ALA A 210 -5.39 13.54 -8.30
CA ALA A 210 -4.22 14.22 -8.84
C ALA A 210 -4.58 15.19 -9.97
N THR A 211 -5.65 14.93 -10.72
CA THR A 211 -6.15 15.80 -11.80
C THR A 211 -6.91 17.03 -11.30
N CYS A 212 -7.31 17.06 -10.02
CA CYS A 212 -8.03 18.17 -9.42
C CYS A 212 -7.18 19.44 -9.36
N SER A 213 -7.84 20.60 -9.34
CA SER A 213 -7.18 21.89 -9.13
C SER A 213 -6.43 21.95 -7.79
N LYS A 214 -5.36 22.77 -7.72
CA LYS A 214 -4.60 22.97 -6.48
C LYS A 214 -5.48 23.31 -5.27
N PRO A 215 -6.45 24.25 -5.33
CA PRO A 215 -7.34 24.55 -4.20
C PRO A 215 -8.19 23.34 -3.77
N THR A 216 -8.69 22.57 -4.74
CA THR A 216 -9.49 21.36 -4.46
C THR A 216 -8.66 20.34 -3.69
N ARG A 217 -7.43 20.04 -4.14
CA ARG A 217 -6.51 19.13 -3.46
C ARG A 217 -6.17 19.62 -2.05
N ALA A 218 -5.82 20.90 -1.90
CA ALA A 218 -5.49 21.53 -0.63
C ALA A 218 -6.63 21.43 0.41
N SER A 219 -7.89 21.29 -0.04
CA SER A 219 -9.03 21.11 0.87
C SER A 219 -8.99 19.76 1.61
N LEU A 220 -8.47 18.70 0.98
CA LEU A 220 -8.23 17.39 1.62
C LEU A 220 -6.95 17.41 2.48
N ASP A 221 -5.90 18.10 2.01
CA ASP A 221 -4.66 18.24 2.76
C ASP A 221 -4.90 18.89 4.12
N LYS A 222 -5.84 19.86 4.20
CA LYS A 222 -6.27 20.45 5.47
C LYS A 222 -6.87 19.45 6.44
N VAL A 223 -7.62 18.43 5.95
CA VAL A 223 -8.18 17.38 6.82
C VAL A 223 -7.06 16.53 7.42
N GLN A 224 -6.06 16.12 6.61
CA GLN A 224 -4.87 15.43 7.12
C GLN A 224 -4.12 16.28 8.12
N ASN A 225 -3.87 17.56 7.81
CA ASN A 225 -3.13 18.46 8.69
C ASN A 225 -3.81 18.62 10.06
N HIS A 226 -5.14 18.68 10.10
CA HIS A 226 -5.89 18.67 11.37
C HIS A 226 -5.75 17.33 12.10
N ALA A 227 -5.80 16.21 11.38
CA ALA A 227 -5.61 14.90 11.98
C ALA A 227 -4.22 14.73 12.60
N LEU A 228 -3.16 15.15 11.88
CA LEU A 228 -1.78 15.04 12.36
C LEU A 228 -1.53 15.89 13.62
N ARG A 229 -2.08 17.11 13.68
CA ARG A 229 -2.00 17.94 14.90
C ARG A 229 -2.77 17.31 16.06
N PHE A 230 -3.92 16.70 15.80
CA PHE A 230 -4.67 15.96 16.81
C PHE A 230 -3.88 14.74 17.30
N ILE A 231 -3.35 13.90 16.40
CA ILE A 231 -2.58 12.70 16.73
C ILE A 231 -1.34 13.05 17.58
N SER A 232 -0.60 14.07 17.19
CA SER A 232 0.61 14.50 17.89
C SER A 232 0.35 15.32 19.17
N GLY A 233 -0.89 15.79 19.40
CA GLY A 233 -1.20 16.74 20.47
C GLY A 233 -0.59 18.13 20.22
N ALA A 234 -0.22 18.44 18.97
CA ALA A 234 0.45 19.68 18.56
C ALA A 234 -0.43 20.92 18.75
N MET A 235 0.22 22.06 18.89
CA MET A 235 -0.44 23.37 18.79
C MET A 235 -0.84 23.67 17.33
N ARG A 236 -1.83 24.52 17.14
CA ARG A 236 -2.28 24.93 15.80
C ARG A 236 -1.16 25.57 14.95
N SER A 237 -0.23 26.24 15.61
CA SER A 237 0.94 26.88 15.01
C SER A 237 2.07 25.92 14.62
N THR A 238 2.04 24.66 15.08
CA THR A 238 3.08 23.68 14.77
C THR A 238 3.14 23.39 13.28
N PRO A 239 4.32 23.42 12.64
CA PRO A 239 4.48 23.08 11.23
C PRO A 239 3.96 21.70 10.88
N THR A 240 3.28 21.57 9.75
CA THR A 240 2.70 20.28 9.30
C THR A 240 3.79 19.25 9.05
N SER A 241 4.91 19.65 8.42
CA SER A 241 6.06 18.78 8.17
C SER A 241 6.61 18.14 9.44
N ALA A 242 6.70 18.89 10.53
CA ALA A 242 7.09 18.37 11.84
C ALA A 242 6.10 17.33 12.38
N CYS A 243 4.79 17.56 12.20
CA CYS A 243 3.77 16.59 12.57
C CYS A 243 3.81 15.32 11.69
N GLU A 244 4.07 15.46 10.38
CA GLU A 244 4.23 14.34 9.44
C GLU A 244 5.38 13.42 9.86
N ILE A 245 6.54 13.97 10.14
CA ILE A 245 7.73 13.22 10.60
C ILE A 245 7.44 12.53 11.93
N HIS A 246 6.92 13.28 12.91
CA HIS A 246 6.64 12.74 14.24
C HIS A 246 5.61 11.62 14.24
N THR A 247 4.58 11.72 13.39
CA THR A 247 3.54 10.70 13.28
C THR A 247 3.86 9.60 12.27
N ASN A 248 4.94 9.73 11.51
CA ASN A 248 5.29 8.88 10.37
C ASN A 248 4.10 8.71 9.41
N VAL A 249 3.54 9.85 8.98
CA VAL A 249 2.45 9.92 8.00
C VAL A 249 2.87 10.85 6.87
N GLU A 250 3.05 10.28 5.71
CA GLU A 250 3.53 10.98 4.52
C GLU A 250 2.54 12.02 3.98
N PRO A 251 3.02 13.09 3.31
CA PRO A 251 2.20 14.10 2.66
C PRO A 251 1.25 13.51 1.60
N LEU A 252 0.02 14.03 1.50
CA LEU A 252 -0.97 13.53 0.53
C LEU A 252 -0.61 13.83 -0.93
N ASN A 253 0.16 14.92 -1.21
CA ASN A 253 0.64 15.20 -2.55
C ASN A 253 1.52 14.06 -3.10
N LEU A 254 2.51 13.61 -2.33
CA LEU A 254 3.39 12.50 -2.72
C LEU A 254 2.61 11.17 -2.88
N ARG A 255 1.58 10.95 -2.07
CA ARG A 255 0.71 9.78 -2.22
C ARG A 255 -0.09 9.81 -3.51
N ARG A 256 -0.67 10.98 -3.86
CA ARG A 256 -1.39 11.16 -5.14
C ARG A 256 -0.48 10.95 -6.34
N GLU A 257 0.72 11.51 -6.31
CA GLU A 257 1.72 11.34 -7.35
C GLU A 257 2.08 9.86 -7.54
N ALA A 258 2.45 9.18 -6.45
CA ALA A 258 2.77 7.74 -6.48
C ALA A 258 1.60 6.91 -7.01
N ALA A 259 0.36 7.20 -6.60
CA ALA A 259 -0.82 6.48 -7.06
C ALA A 259 -1.06 6.64 -8.58
N VAL A 260 -0.77 7.82 -9.15
CA VAL A 260 -0.83 8.04 -10.60
C VAL A 260 0.20 7.19 -11.31
N VAL A 261 1.46 7.24 -10.87
CA VAL A 261 2.56 6.49 -11.51
C VAL A 261 2.32 4.98 -11.40
N GLU A 262 1.95 4.47 -10.22
CA GLU A 262 1.64 3.05 -10.02
C GLU A 262 0.44 2.59 -10.88
N GLY A 263 -0.59 3.42 -11.00
CA GLY A 263 -1.78 3.10 -11.80
C GLY A 263 -1.47 3.03 -13.30
N VAL A 264 -0.73 4.00 -13.81
CA VAL A 264 -0.32 4.03 -15.22
C VAL A 264 0.64 2.89 -15.55
N GLU A 265 1.60 2.57 -14.64
CA GLU A 265 2.48 1.43 -14.81
C GLU A 265 1.73 0.10 -14.85
N ARG A 266 0.67 -0.05 -14.06
CA ARG A 266 -0.21 -1.22 -14.16
C ARG A 266 -0.84 -1.35 -15.54
N PHE A 267 -1.35 -0.25 -16.12
CA PHE A 267 -1.97 -0.26 -17.44
C PHE A 267 -0.97 -0.52 -18.56
N ARG A 268 0.24 0.03 -18.49
CA ARG A 268 1.31 -0.18 -19.45
C ARG A 268 1.81 -1.61 -19.55
N ARG A 269 1.54 -2.44 -18.53
CA ARG A 269 1.95 -3.86 -18.45
C ARG A 269 0.88 -4.85 -18.85
N LEU A 270 -0.34 -4.38 -19.15
CA LEU A 270 -1.42 -5.23 -19.65
C LEU A 270 -1.16 -5.69 -21.07
N ASP A 271 -1.87 -6.73 -21.50
CA ASP A 271 -1.82 -7.20 -22.88
C ASP A 271 -2.13 -6.07 -23.88
N THR A 272 -1.48 -6.11 -25.06
CA THR A 272 -1.63 -5.07 -26.10
C THR A 272 -3.07 -4.90 -26.59
N ASN A 273 -3.88 -5.96 -26.51
CA ASN A 273 -5.30 -5.93 -26.87
C ASN A 273 -6.19 -5.37 -25.77
N HIS A 274 -5.68 -5.25 -24.54
CA HIS A 274 -6.47 -4.77 -23.42
C HIS A 274 -6.86 -3.28 -23.61
N PRO A 275 -8.14 -2.88 -23.41
CA PRO A 275 -8.61 -1.52 -23.63
C PRO A 275 -7.80 -0.45 -22.88
N ASN A 276 -7.46 -0.71 -21.63
CA ASN A 276 -6.65 0.22 -20.82
C ASN A 276 -5.21 0.37 -21.33
N ARG A 277 -4.64 -0.67 -21.95
CA ARG A 277 -3.34 -0.59 -22.60
C ARG A 277 -3.43 0.28 -23.85
N LYS A 278 -4.40 0.04 -24.73
CA LYS A 278 -4.66 0.85 -25.91
C LYS A 278 -4.86 2.33 -25.56
N LEU A 279 -5.58 2.63 -24.48
CA LEU A 279 -5.78 3.99 -24.00
C LEU A 279 -4.47 4.68 -23.61
N VAL A 280 -3.55 3.97 -22.95
CA VAL A 280 -2.25 4.51 -22.51
C VAL A 280 -1.29 4.73 -23.67
N GLU A 281 -1.35 3.89 -24.70
CA GLU A 281 -0.47 3.95 -25.89
C GLU A 281 -1.02 4.82 -27.02
N SER A 282 -2.32 5.16 -26.97
CA SER A 282 -2.94 5.99 -28.01
C SER A 282 -2.27 7.35 -28.12
N LYS A 283 -1.97 7.80 -29.36
CA LYS A 283 -1.50 9.17 -29.62
C LYS A 283 -2.57 10.16 -29.18
N ARG A 284 -2.21 11.02 -28.24
CA ARG A 284 -3.15 12.02 -27.71
C ARG A 284 -3.19 13.24 -28.62
N PRO A 285 -4.39 13.76 -28.91
CA PRO A 285 -4.50 15.04 -29.60
C PRO A 285 -3.89 16.14 -28.73
N ARG A 286 -3.36 17.20 -29.36
CA ARG A 286 -2.83 18.38 -28.63
C ARG A 286 -3.82 18.85 -27.57
N GLN A 287 -3.35 18.93 -26.32
CA GLN A 287 -4.18 19.36 -25.22
C GLN A 287 -4.69 20.79 -25.40
N ARG A 288 -6.00 20.95 -25.51
CA ARG A 288 -6.69 22.26 -25.47
C ARG A 288 -7.05 22.68 -24.04
N LEU A 289 -6.91 21.78 -23.07
CA LEU A 289 -7.30 22.00 -21.68
C LEU A 289 -6.07 22.29 -20.81
N LYS A 290 -6.20 23.29 -19.91
CA LYS A 290 -5.17 23.57 -18.89
C LYS A 290 -5.03 22.43 -17.87
N GLN A 291 -6.06 21.62 -17.68
CA GLN A 291 -6.07 20.49 -16.75
C GLN A 291 -5.33 19.31 -17.39
N LYS A 292 -4.27 18.85 -16.74
CA LYS A 292 -3.50 17.68 -17.17
C LYS A 292 -4.32 16.40 -16.96
N SER A 293 -4.22 15.49 -17.91
CA SER A 293 -4.75 14.13 -17.76
C SER A 293 -3.87 13.32 -16.78
N ILE A 294 -4.36 12.18 -16.30
CA ILE A 294 -3.60 11.23 -15.48
C ILE A 294 -2.30 10.82 -16.18
N LEU A 295 -2.37 10.61 -17.50
CA LEU A 295 -1.24 10.16 -18.30
C LEU A 295 -0.18 11.26 -18.46
N ASP A 296 -0.59 12.53 -18.60
CA ASP A 296 0.35 13.66 -18.64
C ASP A 296 1.04 13.87 -17.29
N ILE A 297 0.30 13.68 -16.20
CA ILE A 297 0.87 13.76 -14.86
C ILE A 297 1.88 12.63 -14.65
N ALA A 298 1.56 11.41 -15.10
CA ALA A 298 2.48 10.27 -14.98
C ALA A 298 3.78 10.50 -15.79
N GLU A 299 3.67 11.10 -16.98
CA GLU A 299 4.85 11.42 -17.80
C GLU A 299 5.74 12.49 -17.15
N ASP A 300 5.14 13.57 -16.59
CA ASP A 300 5.88 14.59 -15.84
C ASP A 300 6.61 14.01 -14.60
N LEU A 301 6.09 12.92 -14.03
CA LEU A 301 6.61 12.31 -12.81
C LEU A 301 7.58 11.15 -13.08
N LYS A 302 7.75 10.73 -14.33
CA LYS A 302 8.57 9.58 -14.73
C LYS A 302 9.98 9.66 -14.16
N ASP A 303 10.66 10.78 -14.36
CA ASP A 303 12.04 10.99 -13.90
C ASP A 303 12.14 11.08 -12.37
N LYS A 304 11.17 11.75 -11.72
CA LYS A 304 11.09 11.84 -10.26
C LYS A 304 11.00 10.48 -9.60
N TYR A 305 10.21 9.57 -10.19
CA TYR A 305 9.96 8.24 -9.61
C TYR A 305 10.83 7.15 -10.23
N LYS A 306 11.73 7.51 -11.19
CA LYS A 306 12.69 6.60 -11.84
C LYS A 306 12.01 5.33 -12.37
N VAL A 307 10.89 5.52 -13.09
CA VAL A 307 10.08 4.41 -13.60
C VAL A 307 10.82 3.71 -14.73
N PRO A 308 11.02 2.38 -14.68
CA PRO A 308 11.71 1.62 -15.71
C PRO A 308 10.97 1.65 -17.05
N GLU A 309 11.73 1.72 -18.15
CA GLU A 309 11.17 1.61 -19.51
C GLU A 309 11.02 0.17 -19.96
N ASN A 310 11.97 -0.70 -19.60
CA ASN A 310 11.91 -2.12 -19.86
C ASN A 310 10.98 -2.79 -18.85
N ARG A 311 9.78 -3.17 -19.31
CA ARG A 311 8.66 -3.66 -18.49
C ARG A 311 8.36 -5.10 -18.75
N GLU A 312 8.26 -5.87 -17.71
CA GLU A 312 7.65 -7.19 -17.79
C GLU A 312 6.14 -7.05 -18.08
N MET A 313 5.68 -7.72 -19.12
CA MET A 313 4.28 -7.73 -19.52
C MET A 313 3.49 -8.73 -18.69
N LYS A 314 2.35 -8.31 -18.15
CA LYS A 314 1.46 -9.19 -17.41
C LYS A 314 0.55 -9.93 -18.37
N CYS A 315 0.83 -11.21 -18.59
CA CYS A 315 -0.11 -12.09 -19.27
C CYS A 315 -1.27 -12.43 -18.32
N ILE A 316 -2.50 -12.05 -18.68
CA ILE A 316 -3.70 -12.34 -17.88
C ILE A 316 -4.03 -13.82 -17.94
N PHE A 317 -3.80 -14.46 -19.09
CA PHE A 317 -4.03 -15.89 -19.31
C PHE A 317 -2.73 -16.57 -19.69
N ASP A 318 -2.25 -17.48 -18.86
CA ASP A 318 -1.13 -18.34 -19.21
C ASP A 318 -1.64 -19.58 -19.96
N GLN A 319 -1.58 -19.53 -21.28
CA GLN A 319 -1.98 -20.64 -22.14
C GLN A 319 -1.12 -21.92 -21.94
N ASN A 320 0.03 -21.79 -21.27
CA ASN A 320 0.98 -22.88 -21.04
C ASN A 320 0.74 -23.64 -19.70
N LEU A 321 -0.27 -23.24 -18.93
CA LEU A 321 -0.68 -23.95 -17.71
C LEU A 321 -2.08 -24.54 -17.95
N PRO A 322 -2.18 -25.82 -18.37
CA PRO A 322 -3.46 -26.47 -18.42
C PRO A 322 -4.04 -26.53 -17.00
N PRO A 323 -5.30 -26.07 -16.80
CA PRO A 323 -5.90 -25.90 -15.48
C PRO A 323 -6.10 -27.20 -14.67
N HIS A 324 -5.82 -28.34 -15.26
CA HIS A 324 -6.00 -29.68 -14.66
C HIS A 324 -4.68 -30.44 -14.46
N LYS A 325 -3.53 -29.85 -14.79
CA LYS A 325 -2.24 -30.47 -14.46
C LYS A 325 -1.94 -30.19 -12.99
N GLU A 326 -2.02 -31.22 -12.18
CA GLU A 326 -1.58 -31.17 -10.80
C GLU A 326 -0.04 -31.04 -10.79
N MET A 327 0.47 -29.87 -10.40
CA MET A 327 1.91 -29.62 -10.31
C MET A 327 2.45 -30.33 -9.07
N LYS A 328 3.56 -31.06 -9.23
CA LYS A 328 4.30 -31.58 -8.08
C LYS A 328 4.87 -30.44 -7.27
N LYS A 329 4.71 -30.49 -5.96
CA LYS A 329 5.15 -29.44 -5.04
C LYS A 329 6.27 -29.94 -4.15
N PRO A 330 7.27 -29.11 -3.84
CA PRO A 330 8.24 -29.43 -2.82
C PRO A 330 7.61 -29.47 -1.43
N LEU A 331 8.23 -30.13 -0.49
CA LEU A 331 7.93 -29.98 0.92
C LEU A 331 8.48 -28.61 1.39
N ILE A 332 7.66 -27.80 2.06
CA ILE A 332 8.06 -26.46 2.54
C ILE A 332 7.96 -26.42 4.05
N ASN A 333 9.10 -26.18 4.71
CA ASN A 333 9.21 -26.06 6.15
C ASN A 333 9.57 -24.63 6.54
N LEU A 334 8.63 -23.92 7.20
CA LEU A 334 8.80 -22.52 7.60
C LEU A 334 9.26 -22.32 9.05
N ASN A 335 9.43 -23.40 9.79
CA ASN A 335 9.75 -23.36 11.21
C ASN A 335 11.05 -24.12 11.49
N LEU A 336 11.77 -23.69 12.54
CA LEU A 336 12.86 -24.44 13.12
C LEU A 336 12.32 -25.42 14.17
N ILE A 337 13.10 -26.46 14.44
CA ILE A 337 12.80 -27.39 15.50
C ILE A 337 12.98 -26.71 16.86
N ASN A 338 12.11 -27.05 17.81
CA ASN A 338 12.18 -26.57 19.20
C ASN A 338 12.09 -25.04 19.39
N THR A 339 11.67 -24.26 18.38
CA THR A 339 11.43 -22.83 18.57
C THR A 339 9.93 -22.52 18.63
N CYS A 340 9.44 -22.13 19.82
CA CYS A 340 8.06 -21.64 20.02
C CYS A 340 7.93 -20.12 19.91
N SER A 341 9.03 -19.38 19.81
CA SER A 341 9.06 -17.91 19.84
C SER A 341 9.39 -17.28 18.49
N LYS A 342 8.96 -16.03 18.31
CA LYS A 342 9.27 -15.28 17.09
C LYS A 342 10.78 -14.94 17.06
N LYS A 343 11.42 -14.95 15.89
CA LYS A 343 12.83 -14.56 15.68
C LYS A 343 13.26 -13.31 16.46
N LYS A 344 12.36 -12.34 16.68
CA LYS A 344 12.65 -11.07 17.39
C LYS A 344 12.76 -11.22 18.91
N ASP A 345 12.24 -12.29 19.45
CA ASP A 345 12.12 -12.52 20.90
C ASP A 345 13.05 -13.65 21.39
N THR A 346 13.85 -14.26 20.45
CA THR A 346 14.77 -15.36 20.73
C THR A 346 16.22 -14.85 20.77
N ASP A 347 17.01 -15.33 21.71
CA ASP A 347 18.43 -15.03 21.80
C ASP A 347 19.16 -15.49 20.51
N PRO A 348 20.12 -14.73 19.98
CA PRO A 348 20.88 -15.12 18.79
C PRO A 348 21.56 -16.49 18.89
N VAL A 349 22.06 -16.87 20.06
CA VAL A 349 22.71 -18.17 20.31
C VAL A 349 21.69 -19.30 20.24
N ASP A 350 20.53 -19.15 20.89
CA ASP A 350 19.44 -20.12 20.83
C ASP A 350 18.91 -20.31 19.42
N LEU A 351 18.89 -19.22 18.64
CA LEU A 351 18.46 -19.24 17.25
C LEU A 351 19.45 -20.00 16.35
N LEU A 352 20.76 -19.85 16.58
CA LEU A 352 21.80 -20.60 15.89
C LEU A 352 21.69 -22.10 16.21
N ILE A 353 21.62 -22.46 17.50
CA ILE A 353 21.50 -23.86 17.94
C ILE A 353 20.27 -24.54 17.31
N ALA A 354 19.11 -23.86 17.32
CA ALA A 354 17.89 -24.39 16.71
C ALA A 354 18.03 -24.56 15.18
N ALA A 355 18.73 -23.65 14.51
CA ALA A 355 19.00 -23.76 13.09
C ALA A 355 19.94 -24.93 12.77
N GLU A 356 21.03 -25.10 13.51
CA GLU A 356 21.95 -26.23 13.36
C GLU A 356 21.27 -27.59 13.63
N GLN A 357 20.45 -27.66 14.69
CA GLN A 357 19.65 -28.86 14.95
C GLN A 357 18.65 -29.15 13.81
N THR A 358 18.09 -28.10 13.22
CA THR A 358 17.16 -28.26 12.08
C THR A 358 17.89 -28.76 10.82
N ILE A 359 19.07 -28.20 10.54
CA ILE A 359 19.92 -28.63 9.41
C ILE A 359 20.42 -30.06 9.63
N GLY A 360 20.86 -30.41 10.85
CA GLY A 360 21.36 -31.74 11.19
C GLY A 360 20.32 -32.87 11.13
N GLN A 361 19.03 -32.57 10.95
CA GLN A 361 17.99 -33.59 10.72
C GLN A 361 17.97 -34.13 9.29
N TYR A 362 18.55 -33.40 8.37
CA TYR A 362 18.59 -33.80 6.97
C TYR A 362 19.78 -34.73 6.71
N PRO A 363 19.61 -35.80 5.95
CA PRO A 363 20.67 -36.77 5.67
C PRO A 363 21.87 -36.15 4.94
N GLU A 364 23.08 -36.53 5.31
CA GLU A 364 24.32 -36.06 4.65
C GLU A 364 24.52 -36.65 3.23
N ASP A 365 23.81 -37.71 2.90
CA ASP A 365 23.80 -38.35 1.56
C ASP A 365 22.81 -37.69 0.59
N GLU A 366 22.18 -36.59 0.97
CA GLU A 366 21.36 -35.76 0.11
C GLU A 366 22.13 -34.47 -0.30
N ILE A 367 21.65 -33.80 -1.35
CA ILE A 367 22.24 -32.53 -1.81
C ILE A 367 21.73 -31.40 -0.93
N HIS A 368 22.64 -30.69 -0.26
CA HIS A 368 22.34 -29.51 0.54
C HIS A 368 22.67 -28.24 -0.23
N VAL A 369 21.70 -27.33 -0.37
CA VAL A 369 21.83 -26.07 -1.10
C VAL A 369 21.52 -24.91 -0.17
N TYR A 370 22.41 -23.94 -0.09
CA TYR A 370 22.18 -22.68 0.62
C TYR A 370 22.03 -21.57 -0.40
N THR A 371 20.97 -20.78 -0.29
CA THR A 371 20.62 -19.73 -1.26
C THR A 371 20.39 -18.39 -0.60
N ASP A 372 20.85 -17.31 -1.26
CA ASP A 372 20.64 -15.93 -0.85
C ASP A 372 20.51 -15.01 -2.06
N GLY A 373 19.78 -13.90 -1.88
CA GLY A 373 19.59 -12.85 -2.88
C GLY A 373 19.94 -11.47 -2.30
N SER A 374 20.71 -10.67 -3.03
CA SER A 374 21.11 -9.34 -2.59
C SER A 374 20.79 -8.28 -3.63
N ALA A 375 20.26 -7.12 -3.22
CA ALA A 375 20.07 -5.96 -4.07
C ALA A 375 20.40 -4.67 -3.31
N PHE A 376 21.13 -3.75 -3.94
CA PHE A 376 21.40 -2.44 -3.38
C PHE A 376 20.11 -1.65 -3.15
N LYS A 377 19.92 -1.10 -1.95
CA LYS A 377 18.66 -0.46 -1.52
C LYS A 377 17.41 -1.33 -1.73
N GLY A 378 17.61 -2.66 -1.87
CA GLY A 378 16.52 -3.62 -2.03
C GLY A 378 15.91 -3.73 -3.43
N THR A 379 16.36 -2.97 -4.44
CA THR A 379 15.77 -2.93 -5.78
C THR A 379 16.73 -2.58 -6.92
N VAL A 380 18.00 -2.37 -6.64
CA VAL A 380 18.99 -1.91 -7.63
C VAL A 380 20.19 -2.83 -7.63
N ASN A 381 20.70 -3.18 -8.81
CA ASN A 381 21.87 -4.03 -8.98
C ASN A 381 21.77 -5.29 -8.14
N ALA A 382 20.84 -6.16 -8.49
CA ALA A 382 20.63 -7.39 -7.75
C ALA A 382 21.53 -8.53 -8.24
N GLY A 383 21.85 -9.42 -7.32
CA GLY A 383 22.58 -10.65 -7.61
C GLY A 383 22.10 -11.79 -6.73
N TYR A 384 22.27 -13.00 -7.20
CA TYR A 384 22.00 -14.21 -6.44
C TYR A 384 23.31 -14.91 -6.07
N GLY A 385 23.26 -15.68 -5.01
CA GLY A 385 24.33 -16.57 -4.57
C GLY A 385 23.78 -17.90 -4.09
N ALA A 386 24.48 -18.97 -4.45
CA ALA A 386 24.16 -20.30 -3.95
C ALA A 386 25.43 -21.11 -3.67
N ARG A 387 25.37 -21.94 -2.63
CA ARG A 387 26.39 -22.95 -2.32
C ARG A 387 25.71 -24.32 -2.32
N ILE A 388 26.17 -25.21 -3.19
CA ILE A 388 25.66 -26.58 -3.38
C ILE A 388 26.71 -27.53 -2.78
N GLN A 389 26.27 -28.32 -1.83
CA GLN A 389 27.08 -29.38 -1.21
C GLN A 389 26.54 -30.73 -1.61
N TYR A 390 27.39 -31.53 -2.27
CA TYR A 390 27.05 -32.87 -2.72
C TYR A 390 27.39 -33.94 -1.70
N PRO A 391 26.79 -35.16 -1.78
CA PRO A 391 27.10 -36.30 -0.90
C PRO A 391 28.56 -36.70 -0.89
N ASP A 392 29.28 -36.50 -2.00
CA ASP A 392 30.71 -36.74 -2.14
C ASP A 392 31.61 -35.71 -1.42
N ARG A 393 30.98 -34.79 -0.64
CA ARG A 393 31.58 -33.64 0.04
C ARG A 393 32.18 -32.58 -0.87
N THR A 394 31.98 -32.68 -2.18
CA THR A 394 32.32 -31.57 -3.09
C THR A 394 31.34 -30.43 -2.93
N CYS A 395 31.85 -29.21 -3.07
CA CYS A 395 31.02 -27.99 -3.00
C CYS A 395 31.18 -27.21 -4.28
N GLU A 396 30.05 -26.76 -4.81
CA GLU A 396 29.98 -25.86 -5.98
C GLU A 396 29.33 -24.52 -5.56
N GLU A 397 29.84 -23.44 -6.12
CA GLU A 397 29.39 -22.08 -5.80
C GLU A 397 28.91 -21.38 -7.03
N LEU A 398 27.68 -20.86 -6.95
CA LEU A 398 27.02 -20.12 -8.02
C LEU A 398 26.80 -18.67 -7.59
N PHE A 399 27.03 -17.74 -8.49
CA PHE A 399 26.62 -16.34 -8.32
C PHE A 399 26.54 -15.69 -9.69
N ASP A 400 25.56 -14.80 -9.85
CA ASP A 400 25.46 -13.95 -11.05
C ASP A 400 24.57 -12.76 -10.79
N ALA A 401 24.53 -11.81 -11.75
CA ALA A 401 23.65 -10.66 -11.75
C ALA A 401 22.20 -11.07 -12.04
N CYS A 402 21.25 -10.45 -11.32
CA CYS A 402 19.82 -10.62 -11.55
C CYS A 402 19.20 -9.47 -12.36
N GLY A 403 19.93 -8.38 -12.55
CA GLY A 403 19.49 -7.23 -13.33
C GLY A 403 19.61 -5.91 -12.58
N ALA A 404 19.74 -4.82 -13.36
CA ALA A 404 19.94 -3.47 -12.84
C ALA A 404 18.76 -2.98 -11.97
N GLN A 405 17.55 -3.48 -12.23
CA GLN A 405 16.32 -3.18 -11.48
C GLN A 405 15.59 -4.48 -11.13
N CYS A 406 16.00 -5.08 -10.05
CA CYS A 406 15.47 -6.34 -9.55
C CYS A 406 15.41 -6.27 -8.02
N SER A 407 14.37 -6.80 -7.41
CA SER A 407 14.20 -6.78 -5.94
C SER A 407 14.97 -7.92 -5.27
N ASN A 408 15.29 -7.75 -3.96
CA ASN A 408 15.81 -8.86 -3.16
C ASN A 408 14.93 -10.11 -3.27
N PHE A 409 13.60 -9.92 -3.23
CA PHE A 409 12.66 -11.04 -3.34
C PHE A 409 12.81 -11.83 -4.65
N GLU A 410 13.02 -11.11 -5.76
CA GLU A 410 13.24 -11.74 -7.08
C GLU A 410 14.62 -12.40 -7.15
N ALA A 411 15.65 -11.78 -6.56
CA ALA A 411 17.00 -12.36 -6.48
C ALA A 411 17.03 -13.65 -5.64
N GLU A 412 16.30 -13.68 -4.54
CA GLU A 412 16.13 -14.89 -3.71
C GLU A 412 15.44 -16.03 -4.48
N ALA A 413 14.38 -15.70 -5.22
CA ALA A 413 13.69 -16.68 -6.05
C ALA A 413 14.59 -17.20 -7.19
N GLU A 414 15.42 -16.32 -7.77
CA GLU A 414 16.38 -16.68 -8.82
C GLU A 414 17.52 -17.55 -8.28
N ALA A 415 17.97 -17.32 -7.04
CA ALA A 415 18.97 -18.17 -6.37
C ALA A 415 18.52 -19.62 -6.28
N ILE A 416 17.26 -19.85 -5.87
CA ILE A 416 16.67 -21.19 -5.81
C ILE A 416 16.56 -21.79 -7.22
N LYS A 417 16.06 -21.01 -8.18
CA LYS A 417 15.87 -21.44 -9.57
C LYS A 417 17.21 -21.83 -10.23
N ALA A 418 18.23 -20.96 -10.11
CA ALA A 418 19.55 -21.19 -10.67
C ALA A 418 20.22 -22.45 -10.09
N SER A 419 20.02 -22.69 -8.78
CA SER A 419 20.50 -23.91 -8.13
C SER A 419 19.85 -25.16 -8.71
N LEU A 420 18.52 -25.16 -8.94
CA LEU A 420 17.80 -26.27 -9.56
C LEU A 420 18.21 -26.47 -11.01
N ASP A 421 18.49 -25.40 -11.77
CA ASP A 421 18.98 -25.46 -13.14
C ASP A 421 20.34 -26.13 -13.20
N HIS A 422 21.25 -25.75 -12.32
CA HIS A 422 22.60 -26.29 -12.22
C HIS A 422 22.60 -27.78 -11.84
N ILE A 423 21.85 -28.17 -10.79
CA ILE A 423 21.73 -29.56 -10.36
C ILE A 423 21.08 -30.42 -11.46
N SER A 424 20.05 -29.90 -12.13
CA SER A 424 19.41 -30.59 -13.26
C SER A 424 20.39 -30.87 -14.40
N GLN A 425 21.29 -29.92 -14.68
CA GLN A 425 22.34 -30.13 -15.69
C GLN A 425 23.32 -31.20 -15.25
N ALA A 426 23.78 -31.19 -13.99
CA ALA A 426 24.67 -32.18 -13.42
C ALA A 426 24.05 -33.60 -13.49
N PHE A 427 22.78 -33.74 -13.17
CA PHE A 427 22.04 -35.01 -13.30
C PHE A 427 21.96 -35.51 -14.75
N ARG A 428 21.62 -34.61 -15.70
CA ARG A 428 21.55 -34.95 -17.14
C ARG A 428 22.92 -35.39 -17.70
N GLN A 429 23.98 -34.73 -17.27
CA GLN A 429 25.37 -35.04 -17.66
C GLN A 429 25.93 -36.24 -16.91
N LYS A 430 25.23 -36.80 -15.92
CA LYS A 430 25.70 -37.88 -15.03
C LYS A 430 27.01 -37.57 -14.32
N THR A 431 27.29 -36.29 -14.04
CA THR A 431 28.48 -35.84 -13.31
C THR A 431 28.31 -35.99 -11.80
N LYS A 432 27.06 -36.01 -11.32
CA LYS A 432 26.69 -36.21 -9.92
C LYS A 432 25.60 -37.26 -9.76
N PRO A 433 25.53 -37.94 -8.59
CA PRO A 433 24.51 -38.93 -8.29
C PRO A 433 23.14 -38.22 -8.15
N GLN A 434 22.10 -38.88 -8.61
CA GLN A 434 20.73 -38.37 -8.50
C GLN A 434 20.17 -38.74 -7.13
N THR A 435 20.10 -37.75 -6.24
CA THR A 435 19.60 -37.85 -4.87
C THR A 435 18.60 -36.75 -4.58
N ASN A 436 17.90 -36.81 -3.44
CA ASN A 436 17.02 -35.75 -2.99
C ASN A 436 17.77 -34.44 -2.76
N VAL A 437 17.03 -33.34 -2.78
CA VAL A 437 17.60 -32.00 -2.69
C VAL A 437 16.93 -31.22 -1.55
N ILE A 438 17.74 -30.69 -0.64
CA ILE A 438 17.28 -29.81 0.42
C ILE A 438 17.84 -28.41 0.16
N ILE A 439 16.94 -27.42 0.06
CA ILE A 439 17.29 -26.03 -0.17
C ILE A 439 17.03 -25.23 1.10
N PHE A 440 18.09 -24.70 1.70
CA PHE A 440 18.06 -23.81 2.85
C PHE A 440 18.04 -22.36 2.36
N SER A 441 17.04 -21.60 2.78
CA SER A 441 16.91 -20.19 2.42
C SER A 441 16.42 -19.36 3.61
N ASP A 442 16.97 -18.17 3.79
CA ASP A 442 16.49 -17.23 4.80
C ASP A 442 15.33 -16.33 4.28
N ALA A 443 14.99 -16.45 3.00
CA ALA A 443 13.90 -15.73 2.35
C ALA A 443 12.52 -16.31 2.72
N LYS A 444 12.11 -16.18 3.99
CA LYS A 444 10.82 -16.69 4.47
C LYS A 444 9.64 -16.20 3.61
N SER A 445 9.73 -14.99 3.05
CA SER A 445 8.69 -14.41 2.19
C SER A 445 8.52 -15.16 0.86
N VAL A 446 9.61 -15.64 0.26
CA VAL A 446 9.59 -16.45 -0.96
C VAL A 446 8.97 -17.82 -0.68
N LEU A 447 9.40 -18.48 0.41
CA LEU A 447 8.87 -19.78 0.83
C LEU A 447 7.38 -19.71 1.16
N GLN A 448 6.91 -18.68 1.87
CA GLN A 448 5.49 -18.46 2.15
C GLN A 448 4.69 -18.20 0.88
N ALA A 449 5.26 -17.50 -0.09
CA ALA A 449 4.60 -17.26 -1.36
C ALA A 449 4.41 -18.57 -2.16
N LEU A 450 5.42 -19.43 -2.18
CA LEU A 450 5.34 -20.79 -2.78
C LEU A 450 4.30 -21.66 -2.05
N GLU A 451 4.34 -21.69 -0.71
CA GLU A 451 3.39 -22.46 0.12
C GLU A 451 1.93 -22.03 -0.13
N SER A 452 1.70 -20.72 -0.28
CA SER A 452 0.35 -20.18 -0.54
C SER A 452 -0.24 -20.64 -1.88
N GLY A 453 0.57 -21.11 -2.82
CA GLY A 453 0.16 -21.54 -4.16
C GLY A 453 -0.38 -20.40 -5.04
N LYS A 454 -0.22 -19.13 -4.64
CA LYS A 454 -0.66 -17.97 -5.43
C LYS A 454 0.35 -17.65 -6.51
N LEU A 455 -0.07 -17.70 -7.76
CA LEU A 455 0.76 -17.47 -8.94
C LEU A 455 0.66 -16.03 -9.48
N ASP A 456 0.30 -15.08 -8.63
CA ASP A 456 0.12 -13.66 -9.02
C ASP A 456 1.45 -12.96 -9.31
N ASN A 457 2.53 -13.44 -8.68
CA ASN A 457 3.90 -12.94 -8.87
C ASN A 457 4.63 -13.81 -9.90
N THR A 458 5.22 -13.18 -10.91
CA THR A 458 5.86 -13.89 -12.03
C THR A 458 7.07 -14.70 -11.59
N SER A 459 7.89 -14.18 -10.67
CA SER A 459 9.07 -14.91 -10.15
C SER A 459 8.63 -16.18 -9.41
N ILE A 460 7.60 -16.10 -8.57
CA ILE A 460 7.02 -17.28 -7.88
C ILE A 460 6.41 -18.26 -8.88
N LYS A 461 5.69 -17.75 -9.87
CA LYS A 461 5.11 -18.59 -10.94
C LYS A 461 6.19 -19.36 -11.71
N ASN A 462 7.28 -18.67 -12.10
CA ASN A 462 8.40 -19.29 -12.82
C ASN A 462 9.13 -20.28 -11.93
N LEU A 463 9.37 -19.95 -10.68
CA LEU A 463 10.00 -20.85 -9.70
C LEU A 463 9.12 -22.09 -9.43
N THR A 464 7.80 -21.93 -9.29
CA THR A 464 6.86 -23.06 -9.11
C THR A 464 6.90 -24.00 -10.32
N LYS A 465 6.89 -23.46 -11.54
CA LYS A 465 7.03 -24.28 -12.77
C LYS A 465 8.37 -25.01 -12.81
N ARG A 466 9.44 -24.37 -12.39
CA ARG A 466 10.77 -24.96 -12.38
C ARG A 466 10.87 -26.08 -11.35
N LEU A 467 10.30 -25.90 -10.16
CA LEU A 467 10.22 -26.94 -9.14
C LEU A 467 9.41 -28.15 -9.62
N ASP A 468 8.23 -27.93 -10.24
CA ASP A 468 7.41 -29.00 -10.83
C ASP A 468 8.19 -29.80 -11.89
N SER A 469 8.85 -29.09 -12.83
CA SER A 469 9.68 -29.73 -13.86
C SER A 469 10.84 -30.51 -13.24
N PHE A 470 11.56 -29.93 -12.29
CA PHE A 470 12.70 -30.57 -11.65
C PHE A 470 12.31 -31.85 -10.93
N ILE A 471 11.27 -31.81 -10.09
CA ILE A 471 10.76 -32.97 -9.35
C ILE A 471 10.23 -34.05 -10.32
N THR A 472 9.56 -33.64 -11.41
CA THR A 472 8.98 -34.54 -12.38
C THR A 472 10.04 -35.20 -13.25
N ASP A 473 10.98 -34.42 -13.81
CA ASP A 473 12.01 -34.90 -14.76
C ASP A 473 13.02 -35.82 -14.09
N HIS A 474 13.35 -35.55 -12.83
CA HIS A 474 14.38 -36.34 -12.11
C HIS A 474 13.80 -37.33 -11.11
N ASN A 475 12.49 -37.27 -10.83
CA ASN A 475 11.83 -38.12 -9.84
C ASN A 475 12.55 -38.14 -8.48
N VAL A 476 12.91 -36.93 -7.98
CA VAL A 476 13.58 -36.71 -6.69
C VAL A 476 12.70 -35.87 -5.79
N ASP A 477 12.75 -36.13 -4.49
CA ASP A 477 12.07 -35.28 -3.52
C ASP A 477 12.89 -33.99 -3.31
N THR A 478 12.17 -32.89 -3.21
CA THR A 478 12.77 -31.56 -2.99
C THR A 478 12.14 -30.93 -1.76
N THR A 479 12.97 -30.52 -0.80
CA THR A 479 12.54 -29.85 0.43
C THR A 479 13.09 -28.43 0.45
N LEU A 480 12.24 -27.45 0.78
CA LEU A 480 12.61 -26.07 1.03
C LEU A 480 12.51 -25.82 2.54
N GLN A 481 13.64 -25.58 3.19
CA GLN A 481 13.72 -25.34 4.63
C GLN A 481 14.08 -23.88 4.91
N TRP A 482 13.24 -23.19 5.67
CA TRP A 482 13.61 -21.86 6.17
C TRP A 482 14.66 -21.94 7.26
N ILE A 483 15.67 -21.06 7.16
CA ILE A 483 16.69 -20.84 8.18
C ILE A 483 16.77 -19.33 8.52
N PRO A 484 17.26 -18.94 9.71
CA PRO A 484 17.40 -17.52 10.05
C PRO A 484 18.59 -16.88 9.32
N GLY A 485 18.38 -15.75 8.64
CA GLY A 485 19.47 -14.95 8.08
C GLY A 485 20.29 -14.23 9.16
N HIS A 486 21.58 -14.02 8.90
CA HIS A 486 22.56 -13.38 9.81
C HIS A 486 22.59 -14.03 11.20
N ALA A 487 22.65 -15.36 11.22
CA ALA A 487 22.73 -16.18 12.43
C ALA A 487 24.02 -17.05 12.46
N ASP A 488 25.06 -16.61 11.79
CA ASP A 488 26.38 -17.25 11.70
C ASP A 488 26.35 -18.70 11.16
N ILE A 489 25.35 -19.07 10.37
CA ILE A 489 25.24 -20.36 9.69
C ILE A 489 26.25 -20.37 8.51
N PRO A 490 27.29 -21.20 8.50
CA PRO A 490 28.39 -21.07 7.53
C PRO A 490 27.96 -21.17 6.07
N GLY A 491 27.00 -22.06 5.75
CA GLY A 491 26.47 -22.21 4.40
C GLY A 491 25.71 -20.96 3.93
N ASN A 492 24.88 -20.38 4.80
CA ASN A 492 24.11 -19.18 4.50
C ASN A 492 24.98 -17.92 4.39
N GLU A 493 25.94 -17.74 5.31
CA GLU A 493 26.90 -16.63 5.25
C GLU A 493 27.76 -16.69 3.97
N ARG A 494 28.00 -17.89 3.45
CA ARG A 494 28.71 -18.05 2.16
C ARG A 494 27.82 -17.66 1.00
N ALA A 495 26.55 -18.09 1.00
CA ALA A 495 25.55 -17.70 -0.01
C ALA A 495 25.35 -16.18 -0.05
N ASP A 496 25.26 -15.50 1.11
CA ASP A 496 25.16 -14.02 1.22
C ASP A 496 26.38 -13.32 0.57
N LYS A 497 27.61 -13.82 0.84
CA LYS A 497 28.81 -13.28 0.18
C LYS A 497 28.78 -13.46 -1.33
N LEU A 498 28.28 -14.60 -1.81
CA LEU A 498 28.14 -14.88 -3.25
C LEU A 498 27.05 -14.00 -3.87
N ALA A 499 25.91 -13.81 -3.21
CA ALA A 499 24.86 -12.91 -3.67
C ALA A 499 25.34 -11.45 -3.79
N LYS A 500 26.12 -10.97 -2.82
CA LYS A 500 26.78 -9.65 -2.89
C LYS A 500 27.79 -9.56 -4.03
N LYS A 501 28.52 -10.63 -4.29
CA LYS A 501 29.44 -10.72 -5.45
C LYS A 501 28.66 -10.68 -6.76
N GLY A 502 27.56 -11.43 -6.88
CA GLY A 502 26.63 -11.38 -8.02
C GLY A 502 26.07 -9.98 -8.25
N ALA A 503 25.65 -9.30 -7.18
CA ALA A 503 25.19 -7.91 -7.25
C ALA A 503 26.24 -6.92 -7.76
N SER A 504 27.52 -7.25 -7.65
CA SER A 504 28.64 -6.45 -8.15
C SER A 504 29.06 -6.80 -9.59
N CYS A 505 28.50 -7.86 -10.17
CA CYS A 505 28.74 -8.22 -11.56
C CYS A 505 28.09 -7.19 -12.53
N PRO A 506 28.54 -7.11 -13.79
CA PRO A 506 27.89 -6.30 -14.80
C PRO A 506 26.40 -6.62 -14.89
N GLN A 507 25.57 -5.62 -14.68
CA GLN A 507 24.11 -5.79 -14.67
C GLN A 507 23.52 -5.65 -16.06
N THR A 508 22.60 -6.54 -16.39
CA THR A 508 21.81 -6.45 -17.62
C THR A 508 20.51 -5.72 -17.39
N ASP A 509 19.98 -5.07 -18.44
CA ASP A 509 18.65 -4.45 -18.42
C ASP A 509 17.58 -5.53 -18.64
N VAL A 510 17.14 -6.16 -17.58
CA VAL A 510 16.06 -7.16 -17.60
C VAL A 510 14.69 -6.48 -17.47
N PRO A 511 13.62 -7.07 -18.04
CA PRO A 511 12.28 -6.55 -17.86
C PRO A 511 11.88 -6.50 -16.38
N THR A 512 11.57 -5.32 -15.88
CA THR A 512 11.21 -5.09 -14.48
C THR A 512 9.79 -5.52 -14.18
N SER A 513 9.58 -6.29 -13.13
CA SER A 513 8.24 -6.69 -12.68
C SER A 513 7.40 -5.50 -12.17
N LEU A 514 6.07 -5.68 -12.10
CA LEU A 514 5.19 -4.65 -11.52
C LEU A 514 5.46 -4.44 -10.04
N GLU A 515 5.80 -5.49 -9.33
CA GLU A 515 6.10 -5.47 -7.90
C GLU A 515 7.36 -4.67 -7.61
N THR A 516 8.43 -4.90 -8.37
CA THR A 516 9.68 -4.12 -8.27
C THR A 516 9.46 -2.67 -8.69
N ALA A 517 8.70 -2.39 -9.75
CA ALA A 517 8.34 -1.03 -10.13
C ALA A 517 7.59 -0.29 -9.00
N LYS A 518 6.62 -0.93 -8.35
CA LYS A 518 5.93 -0.35 -7.17
C LYS A 518 6.87 -0.11 -5.99
N GLN A 519 7.82 -1.02 -5.77
CA GLN A 519 8.81 -0.85 -4.70
C GLN A 519 9.74 0.34 -4.99
N LEU A 520 10.20 0.50 -6.23
CA LEU A 520 10.97 1.66 -6.68
C LEU A 520 10.19 2.97 -6.48
N ILE A 521 8.91 3.00 -6.88
CA ILE A 521 8.05 4.17 -6.68
C ILE A 521 7.91 4.50 -5.18
N ARG A 522 7.76 3.50 -4.32
CA ARG A 522 7.70 3.69 -2.86
C ARG A 522 9.00 4.23 -2.28
N CYS A 523 10.15 3.70 -2.72
CA CYS A 523 11.46 4.18 -2.31
C CYS A 523 11.69 5.63 -2.72
N ASN A 524 11.44 5.98 -3.98
CA ASN A 524 11.58 7.33 -4.51
C ASN A 524 10.58 8.31 -3.88
N LYS A 525 9.35 7.86 -3.56
CA LYS A 525 8.39 8.64 -2.77
C LYS A 525 8.93 8.99 -1.39
N LYS A 526 9.52 8.01 -0.69
CA LYS A 526 10.15 8.23 0.62
C LYS A 526 11.34 9.17 0.53
N GLU A 527 12.19 9.01 -0.48
CA GLU A 527 13.31 9.91 -0.74
C GLU A 527 12.82 11.34 -1.01
N SER A 528 11.80 11.51 -1.86
CA SER A 528 11.18 12.81 -2.12
C SER A 528 10.64 13.45 -0.84
N TRP A 529 9.99 12.68 0.04
CA TRP A 529 9.51 13.17 1.33
C TRP A 529 10.67 13.65 2.23
N MET A 530 11.77 12.89 2.29
CA MET A 530 12.93 13.29 3.08
C MET A 530 13.60 14.56 2.52
N ASN A 531 13.65 14.70 1.20
CA ASN A 531 14.17 15.89 0.55
C ASN A 531 13.28 17.11 0.79
N GLU A 532 11.95 16.96 0.73
CA GLU A 532 11.01 18.04 1.11
C GLU A 532 11.18 18.43 2.59
N TRP A 533 11.39 17.47 3.49
CA TRP A 533 11.65 17.74 4.90
C TRP A 533 12.99 18.42 5.12
N ALA A 534 14.05 17.98 4.45
CA ALA A 534 15.37 18.61 4.53
C ALA A 534 15.36 20.07 4.01
N GLY A 535 14.65 20.33 2.93
CA GLY A 535 14.48 21.68 2.34
C GLY A 535 13.45 22.58 3.04
N SER A 536 12.70 22.07 4.04
CA SER A 536 11.69 22.87 4.73
C SER A 536 12.32 23.98 5.56
N THR A 537 11.80 25.20 5.43
CA THR A 537 12.21 26.35 6.25
C THR A 537 11.61 26.33 7.65
N THR A 538 10.63 25.46 7.91
CA THR A 538 9.91 25.35 9.20
C THR A 538 10.17 24.00 9.86
N GLY A 539 9.92 23.91 11.18
CA GLY A 539 10.13 22.66 11.93
C GLY A 539 11.61 22.31 12.18
N ARG A 540 12.52 23.28 12.02
CA ARG A 540 13.98 23.06 12.11
C ARG A 540 14.44 22.52 13.46
N ALA A 541 13.78 22.91 14.55
CA ALA A 541 14.08 22.38 15.89
C ALA A 541 13.91 20.86 16.00
N ILE A 542 12.95 20.28 15.26
CA ILE A 542 12.80 18.82 15.18
C ILE A 542 13.79 18.24 14.19
N PHE A 543 14.01 18.89 13.04
CA PHE A 543 14.91 18.42 11.99
C PHE A 543 16.33 18.14 12.50
N THR A 544 16.84 19.01 13.39
CA THR A 544 18.20 18.87 13.99
C THR A 544 18.42 17.49 14.63
N HIS A 545 17.34 16.88 15.19
CA HIS A 545 17.42 15.61 15.90
C HIS A 545 16.67 14.47 15.19
N MET A 546 15.78 14.78 14.27
CA MET A 546 14.93 13.81 13.55
C MET A 546 14.91 14.15 12.06
N THR A 547 15.93 13.75 11.33
CA THR A 547 16.02 13.91 9.88
C THR A 547 15.10 12.95 9.13
N THR A 548 14.69 11.86 9.76
CA THR A 548 13.75 10.85 9.23
C THR A 548 12.73 10.45 10.28
N PRO A 549 11.56 9.92 9.90
CA PRO A 549 10.63 9.32 10.85
C PRO A 549 11.29 8.18 11.62
N THR A 550 11.23 8.24 12.95
CA THR A 550 11.86 7.24 13.84
C THR A 550 10.80 6.34 14.47
N PRO A 551 10.54 5.12 13.93
CA PRO A 551 9.52 4.21 14.46
C PRO A 551 9.79 3.78 15.91
N LYS A 552 11.06 3.68 16.30
CA LYS A 552 11.51 3.27 17.64
C LYS A 552 11.73 4.44 18.62
N ASP A 553 11.09 5.60 18.40
CA ASP A 553 11.16 6.73 19.33
C ASP A 553 10.55 6.34 20.68
N ASN A 554 11.31 6.55 21.77
CA ASN A 554 10.90 6.24 23.14
C ASN A 554 9.65 6.98 23.62
N ILE A 555 9.26 8.06 22.94
CA ILE A 555 7.98 8.74 23.15
C ILE A 555 6.78 7.79 22.97
N ASN A 556 6.93 6.72 22.19
CA ASN A 556 5.83 5.79 21.91
C ASN A 556 5.39 4.97 23.12
N SER A 557 6.23 4.82 24.13
CA SER A 557 5.93 4.10 25.39
C SER A 557 5.35 5.00 26.48
N LEU A 558 5.17 6.29 26.18
CA LEU A 558 4.67 7.29 27.12
C LEU A 558 3.14 7.36 27.11
N LYS A 559 2.54 7.88 28.20
CA LYS A 559 1.11 8.22 28.25
C LYS A 559 0.80 9.44 27.38
N ARG A 560 -0.45 9.62 27.01
CA ARG A 560 -0.92 10.67 26.11
C ARG A 560 -0.46 12.08 26.52
N SER A 561 -0.59 12.44 27.79
CA SER A 561 -0.16 13.76 28.31
C SER A 561 1.35 13.98 28.17
N GLU A 562 2.13 12.93 28.48
CA GLU A 562 3.58 12.92 28.35
C GLU A 562 4.01 13.09 26.89
N GLN A 563 3.42 12.30 25.98
CA GLN A 563 3.68 12.40 24.53
C GLN A 563 3.42 13.81 24.01
N THR A 564 2.29 14.41 24.39
CA THR A 564 1.91 15.75 23.98
C THR A 564 2.93 16.79 24.46
N THR A 565 3.32 16.73 25.75
CA THR A 565 4.27 17.66 26.33
C THR A 565 5.63 17.56 25.65
N ILE A 566 6.18 16.35 25.53
CA ILE A 566 7.50 16.12 24.92
C ILE A 566 7.51 16.58 23.46
N PHE A 567 6.46 16.28 22.68
CA PHE A 567 6.39 16.73 21.28
C PHE A 567 6.33 18.26 21.16
N ARG A 568 5.56 18.93 22.02
CA ARG A 568 5.51 20.41 22.04
C ARG A 568 6.84 21.03 22.41
N LEU A 569 7.58 20.47 23.38
CA LEU A 569 8.92 20.91 23.75
C LEU A 569 9.91 20.67 22.59
N ARG A 570 9.92 19.49 21.97
CA ARG A 570 10.76 19.19 20.79
C ARG A 570 10.49 20.14 19.62
N SER A 571 9.25 20.47 19.37
CA SER A 571 8.87 21.37 18.27
C SER A 571 9.06 22.85 18.60
N GLN A 572 9.32 23.20 19.84
CA GLN A 572 9.32 24.58 20.37
C GLN A 572 7.98 25.32 20.16
N HIS A 573 6.90 24.58 19.90
CA HIS A 573 5.54 25.07 19.84
C HIS A 573 4.80 24.65 21.12
N VAL A 574 5.04 25.39 22.18
CA VAL A 574 4.59 25.12 23.55
C VAL A 574 4.05 26.44 24.14
N PRO A 575 3.10 26.46 25.10
CA PRO A 575 2.54 27.69 25.66
C PRO A 575 3.51 28.39 26.62
N LEU A 576 4.66 28.85 26.10
CA LEU A 576 5.63 29.75 26.73
C LEU A 576 5.51 31.10 26.11
N ASN A 577 5.81 32.20 26.90
CA ASN A 577 5.58 33.55 26.46
C ASN A 577 6.31 33.92 25.16
N SER A 578 7.53 33.43 24.94
CA SER A 578 8.25 33.65 23.67
C SER A 578 7.46 33.09 22.47
N HIS A 579 6.88 31.89 22.58
CA HIS A 579 6.04 31.31 21.53
C HIS A 579 4.69 32.03 21.41
N LEU A 580 4.04 32.33 22.54
CA LEU A 580 2.74 33.01 22.58
C LEU A 580 2.81 34.41 21.97
N LYS A 581 3.89 35.17 22.23
CA LYS A 581 4.16 36.47 21.58
C LYS A 581 4.32 36.30 20.08
N ARG A 582 5.10 35.32 19.63
CA ARG A 582 5.31 35.02 18.19
C ARG A 582 4.01 34.80 17.44
N ILE A 583 3.01 34.20 18.10
CA ILE A 583 1.67 33.91 17.49
C ILE A 583 0.63 35.01 17.84
N GLY A 584 1.01 36.09 18.49
CA GLY A 584 0.15 37.26 18.80
C GLY A 584 -0.87 36.99 19.92
N VAL A 585 -0.62 36.04 20.82
CA VAL A 585 -1.50 35.77 21.98
C VAL A 585 -1.18 36.64 23.18
N VAL A 586 0.10 36.93 23.38
CA VAL A 586 0.59 37.84 24.42
C VAL A 586 1.49 38.93 23.79
N THR A 587 1.62 40.07 24.48
CA THR A 587 2.46 41.18 24.03
C THR A 587 3.90 41.10 24.55
N ASP A 588 4.10 40.41 25.66
CA ASP A 588 5.40 40.27 26.33
C ASP A 588 5.93 38.82 26.20
N SER A 589 7.24 38.68 25.97
CA SER A 589 7.93 37.37 25.89
C SER A 589 8.66 37.01 27.17
N SER A 590 8.71 37.89 28.18
CA SER A 590 9.51 37.72 29.38
C SER A 590 9.08 36.49 30.21
N CYS A 591 10.04 35.98 30.98
CA CYS A 591 9.79 34.89 31.90
C CYS A 591 9.03 35.39 33.13
N PRO A 592 7.91 34.79 33.54
CA PRO A 592 7.16 35.23 34.71
C PRO A 592 7.86 34.89 36.05
N LEU A 593 8.93 34.10 36.03
CA LEU A 593 9.63 33.63 37.22
C LEU A 593 10.97 34.34 37.46
N CYS A 594 11.54 35.05 36.47
CA CYS A 594 12.84 35.69 36.57
C CYS A 594 12.99 36.81 35.53
N PRO A 595 13.99 37.69 35.63
CA PRO A 595 14.16 38.83 34.74
C PRO A 595 14.58 38.52 33.31
N CYS A 596 14.50 37.26 32.87
CA CYS A 596 14.86 36.88 31.51
C CYS A 596 13.88 37.48 30.48
N PRO A 597 14.34 38.17 29.40
CA PRO A 597 13.47 38.83 28.44
C PRO A 597 12.68 37.88 27.53
N ASP A 598 13.13 36.64 27.42
CA ASP A 598 12.48 35.65 26.53
C ASP A 598 12.31 34.29 27.21
N GLU A 599 11.06 33.88 27.45
CA GLU A 599 10.70 32.61 27.98
C GLU A 599 10.70 31.53 26.87
N THR A 600 11.88 31.06 26.52
CA THR A 600 12.07 29.98 25.54
C THR A 600 12.06 28.59 26.18
N VAL A 601 11.96 27.50 25.36
CA VAL A 601 12.13 26.10 25.83
C VAL A 601 13.52 25.92 26.48
N THR A 602 14.57 26.45 25.86
CA THR A 602 15.95 26.40 26.39
C THR A 602 16.06 27.09 27.71
N HIS A 603 15.50 28.32 27.85
CA HIS A 603 15.47 29.03 29.11
C HIS A 603 14.75 28.24 30.21
N LEU A 604 13.55 27.71 29.93
CA LEU A 604 12.75 26.93 30.89
C LEU A 604 13.50 25.72 31.39
N LEU A 605 14.02 24.91 30.44
CA LEU A 605 14.66 23.63 30.76
C LEU A 605 16.02 23.80 31.42
N PHE A 606 16.83 24.78 31.02
CA PHE A 606 18.26 24.81 31.36
C PHE A 606 18.72 26.05 32.11
N GLN A 607 18.06 27.19 31.98
CA GLN A 607 18.64 28.48 32.38
C GLN A 607 17.88 29.17 33.49
N CYS A 608 16.54 28.98 33.64
CA CYS A 608 15.75 29.75 34.59
C CYS A 608 16.24 29.54 36.04
N PRO A 609 16.70 30.55 36.76
CA PRO A 609 17.21 30.41 38.13
C PRO A 609 16.13 29.96 39.11
N ALA A 610 14.89 30.43 38.95
CA ALA A 610 13.78 30.09 39.82
C ALA A 610 13.34 28.58 39.73
N LEU A 611 13.86 27.85 38.72
CA LEU A 611 13.58 26.45 38.52
C LEU A 611 14.79 25.55 38.83
N LYS A 612 15.85 26.06 39.49
CA LYS A 612 17.08 25.30 39.78
C LYS A 612 16.79 24.04 40.57
N ASP A 613 16.00 24.11 41.62
CA ASP A 613 15.69 22.93 42.49
C ASP A 613 14.89 21.88 41.74
N LEU A 614 13.88 22.30 40.98
CA LEU A 614 13.10 21.40 40.14
C LEU A 614 13.99 20.72 39.10
N ARG A 615 14.92 21.43 38.53
CA ARG A 615 15.87 20.93 37.54
C ARG A 615 16.76 19.83 38.15
N SER A 616 17.33 20.08 39.34
CA SER A 616 18.13 19.10 40.07
C SER A 616 17.36 17.83 40.43
N LEU A 617 16.05 17.94 40.63
CA LEU A 617 15.17 16.81 40.99
C LEU A 617 14.76 15.95 39.78
N TYR A 618 14.51 16.54 38.61
CA TYR A 618 13.87 15.84 37.48
C TYR A 618 14.73 15.73 36.24
N LEU A 619 15.72 16.59 36.03
CA LEU A 619 16.56 16.56 34.85
C LEU A 619 17.95 15.97 35.16
N PRO A 620 18.63 15.41 34.13
CA PRO A 620 19.94 14.81 34.34
C PRO A 620 20.98 15.87 34.72
N PRO A 621 22.11 15.46 35.33
CA PRO A 621 23.26 16.34 35.50
C PRO A 621 23.70 16.92 34.15
N ASN A 622 23.96 18.22 34.07
CA ASN A 622 24.31 18.90 32.82
C ASN A 622 23.28 18.67 31.69
N PRO A 623 22.04 19.13 31.84
CA PRO A 623 20.97 18.84 30.92
C PRO A 623 21.19 19.49 29.57
N SER A 624 20.99 18.73 28.48
CA SER A 624 21.00 19.18 27.08
C SER A 624 19.67 18.80 26.40
N ILE A 625 19.45 19.32 25.20
CA ILE A 625 18.27 18.95 24.39
C ILE A 625 18.22 17.44 24.16
N GLU A 626 19.37 16.81 23.85
CA GLU A 626 19.49 15.38 23.56
C GLU A 626 19.12 14.53 24.76
N ASN A 627 19.80 14.73 25.90
CA ASN A 627 19.61 13.90 27.10
C ASN A 627 18.31 14.22 27.87
N THR A 628 17.60 15.27 27.48
CA THR A 628 16.32 15.68 28.11
C THR A 628 15.11 15.35 27.25
N LEU A 629 15.20 15.51 25.92
CA LEU A 629 14.06 15.36 25.02
C LEU A 629 14.16 14.19 24.02
N TYR A 630 15.35 13.61 23.80
CA TYR A 630 15.60 12.54 22.81
C TYR A 630 16.27 11.32 23.46
N THR A 631 15.85 10.93 24.63
CA THR A 631 16.49 9.97 25.52
C THR A 631 15.53 8.84 25.92
N SER A 632 15.85 8.10 26.99
CA SER A 632 15.06 6.97 27.52
C SER A 632 13.63 7.40 27.94
N ALA A 633 12.70 6.46 27.91
CA ALA A 633 11.33 6.70 28.34
C ALA A 633 11.21 7.17 29.81
N SER A 634 12.10 6.69 30.69
CA SER A 634 12.15 7.14 32.09
C SER A 634 12.46 8.62 32.17
N GLN A 635 13.56 9.08 31.52
CA GLN A 635 13.95 10.47 31.54
C GLN A 635 12.92 11.39 30.88
N LEU A 636 12.24 10.92 29.82
CA LEU A 636 11.16 11.68 29.19
C LEU A 636 9.97 11.88 30.14
N ARG A 637 9.64 10.90 31.01
CA ARG A 637 8.62 11.06 32.05
C ARG A 637 9.03 12.08 33.09
N ASP A 638 10.29 12.08 33.51
CA ASP A 638 10.79 13.05 34.48
C ASP A 638 10.84 14.47 33.89
N THR A 639 11.21 14.62 32.61
CA THR A 639 11.07 15.88 31.89
C THR A 639 9.61 16.37 31.82
N HIS A 640 8.66 15.47 31.62
CA HIS A 640 7.24 15.82 31.69
C HIS A 640 6.83 16.30 33.09
N LYS A 641 7.25 15.61 34.17
CA LYS A 641 7.00 16.03 35.55
C LYS A 641 7.58 17.41 35.82
N PHE A 642 8.85 17.64 35.40
CA PHE A 642 9.46 18.96 35.49
C PHE A 642 8.60 20.04 34.82
N PHE A 643 8.12 19.79 33.59
CA PHE A 643 7.29 20.75 32.85
C PHE A 643 5.98 21.03 33.56
N VAL A 644 5.31 20.02 34.10
CA VAL A 644 4.04 20.17 34.85
C VAL A 644 4.26 21.01 36.11
N MET A 645 5.28 20.70 36.90
CA MET A 645 5.60 21.43 38.13
C MET A 645 6.03 22.90 37.84
N SER A 646 6.83 23.09 36.81
CA SER A 646 7.22 24.44 36.37
C SER A 646 6.01 25.28 35.90
N SER A 647 5.05 24.64 35.21
CA SER A 647 3.80 25.28 34.77
C SER A 647 2.94 25.70 35.94
N GLY A 648 2.90 24.94 37.02
CA GLY A 648 2.21 25.32 38.28
C GLY A 648 2.84 26.53 38.95
N LYS A 649 4.18 26.64 39.03
CA LYS A 649 4.88 27.81 39.53
C LYS A 649 4.62 29.05 38.67
N ARG A 650 4.65 28.88 37.34
CA ARG A 650 4.37 29.99 36.40
C ARG A 650 2.94 30.51 36.53
N ALA A 651 1.94 29.63 36.65
CA ALA A 651 0.56 30.04 36.83
C ALA A 651 0.37 30.85 38.13
N LYS A 652 0.98 30.45 39.24
CA LYS A 652 0.95 31.20 40.49
C LYS A 652 1.57 32.58 40.37
N ALA A 653 2.73 32.72 39.68
CA ALA A 653 3.41 34.01 39.48
C ALA A 653 2.63 34.97 38.56
N GLN A 654 1.70 34.48 37.77
CA GLN A 654 0.85 35.29 36.89
C GLN A 654 -0.52 35.66 37.50
N MET A 655 -0.85 35.13 38.70
CA MET A 655 -2.07 35.50 39.44
C MET A 655 -1.91 36.91 40.03
N PRO A 656 -2.99 37.72 40.12
CA PRO A 656 -2.97 39.00 40.86
C PRO A 656 -2.56 38.74 42.30
N LEU A 657 -1.86 39.71 42.91
CA LEU A 657 -1.34 39.65 44.28
C LEU A 657 -2.42 39.36 45.32
N ASP A 658 -3.67 39.72 45.07
CA ASP A 658 -4.83 39.48 45.94
C ASP A 658 -5.37 38.03 45.91
N GLN A 659 -4.81 37.17 45.07
CA GLN A 659 -5.21 35.75 44.90
C GLN A 659 -4.03 34.76 45.07
N GLN A 660 -2.83 35.28 45.43
CA GLN A 660 -1.65 34.49 45.75
C GLN A 660 -1.63 34.12 47.21
#